data_ce627b537730e47eeee46b0a7e797c14
#
_entry.id   ce627b537730e47eeee46b0a7e797c14
#
_cell.length_a   1.000
_cell.length_b   1.000
_cell.length_c   1.000
_cell.angle_alpha   90.00
_cell.angle_beta   90.00
_cell.angle_gamma   90.00
#
_symmetry.space_group_name_H-M   'P 1'
#
loop_
_entity.id
_entity.type
_entity.pdbx_description
1 polymer ?
#
loop_
_entity_poly.entity_id
_entity_poly.type
_entity_poly.pdbx_seq_one_letter_code
_entity_poly.pdbx_strand_id
1 'polypeptide(L)'
;MNKFARPLEWNEASAEPAGSRPAPPPHHYFAFLSYSHKDSEEADWLHTELERFKVPSSLAGRLTATGVIPKRLTPIFRDRSELAAGHDLTAEIRQTLAHSRCLVVLCSPAAATSKWTNAEIEAFKHSHPDGCIIAAIVGGEPFASEMPGREAEECFPDALRQKFDRRGRPTGRRAEPLAADLRESGDGRRRGFLKIVAGILGVGLDDLVQRDHLRRQRRLAFISAGSLAGMIIAIFLAVTAIQARDAARDQRRQAERLVEFMLGDLKDKLDPIGRLDVLDGVGWRVLQYYQQQDRSQLSDAALLQRSKALSLMAQVAYERGKTDDAESLYREAMAGTAEAVQRSPDDPERLFEHAQNVFWIGEIARDRGQYGPAEAAYREYKRLADRMVAIEPDNLRWRMEVAYANENLGIALFNERRFAEATQRFQSGINPLESAAGIDSTNGTYRAELANLLGWLAESHRAEGHLQTAIEIRQRQVDFLDRLIGPGAVIDVRLREKQIPAHEALGHLFASTGKTDQSIEQFRVAATIADRLRTLEPTNSIWRRYAAATRLDLARELAGTGRTQEAAPVANSGCAIANLGKWGKLNYGCYAVRSRIALASGSTADATALANRALQTARAGTGDRIDDPFLVAQAYRLIGDIAARGGDSARATEAWNAGLASIPSNAAERPWEIHEHEQLLRRLGRIDQALPLTKKLAAMGYRSVN
;
A
#
# COMPACT_ATOMS: atom_id res chain seq x y z
N MET A 1 10.18 -49.20 26.99
CA MET A 1 11.23 -49.35 27.99
C MET A 1 11.97 -48.06 28.17
N ASN A 2 11.95 -47.57 29.41
CA ASN A 2 12.83 -46.59 30.09
C ASN A 2 12.99 -45.19 29.50
N LYS A 3 12.58 -44.20 30.16
CA LYS A 3 12.58 -43.59 31.53
C LYS A 3 13.51 -42.36 31.57
N PHE A 4 12.89 -41.22 31.99
CA PHE A 4 13.39 -40.10 32.83
C PHE A 4 14.42 -39.09 32.27
N ALA A 5 14.13 -37.79 32.28
CA ALA A 5 14.26 -36.94 33.45
C ALA A 5 13.56 -35.59 33.28
N ARG A 6 12.89 -35.13 34.34
CA ARG A 6 12.35 -33.78 34.52
C ARG A 6 13.48 -32.81 34.93
N PRO A 7 13.40 -31.52 34.60
CA PRO A 7 14.19 -30.46 35.25
C PRO A 7 13.49 -29.90 36.48
N LEU A 8 14.33 -29.52 37.44
CA LEU A 8 14.07 -28.96 38.75
C LEU A 8 13.38 -27.57 38.68
N GLU A 9 12.40 -27.43 39.57
CA GLU A 9 11.80 -26.15 39.96
C GLU A 9 12.80 -25.30 40.76
N TRP A 10 12.91 -24.02 40.43
CA TRP A 10 13.51 -23.00 41.30
C TRP A 10 12.42 -22.05 41.80
N ASN A 11 12.36 -21.95 43.11
CA ASN A 11 11.48 -21.16 43.93
C ASN A 11 11.57 -19.65 43.57
N GLU A 12 10.43 -19.03 43.43
CA GLU A 12 10.25 -17.59 43.43
C GLU A 12 10.47 -17.02 44.82
N ALA A 13 11.44 -16.12 44.97
CA ALA A 13 11.52 -15.20 46.07
C ALA A 13 10.97 -13.84 45.61
N SER A 14 9.88 -13.44 46.22
CA SER A 14 9.18 -12.19 46.09
C SER A 14 10.09 -10.96 46.23
N ALA A 15 10.17 -10.14 45.21
CA ALA A 15 10.61 -8.76 45.29
C ALA A 15 9.49 -7.86 44.73
N GLU A 16 9.01 -6.95 45.55
CA GLU A 16 8.01 -5.94 45.24
C GLU A 16 8.43 -5.06 44.05
N PRO A 17 7.51 -4.67 43.15
CA PRO A 17 7.86 -3.82 42.04
C PRO A 17 7.96 -2.36 42.47
N ALA A 18 9.14 -1.80 42.34
CA ALA A 18 9.36 -0.36 42.34
C ALA A 18 8.58 0.30 41.20
N GLY A 19 7.91 1.39 41.51
CA GLY A 19 6.95 2.14 40.74
C GLY A 19 7.18 2.18 39.22
N SER A 20 6.16 1.78 38.49
CA SER A 20 6.04 1.92 37.06
C SER A 20 6.02 3.39 36.65
N ARG A 21 7.11 3.87 36.02
CA ARG A 21 7.06 5.10 35.22
C ARG A 21 6.06 4.90 34.09
N PRO A 22 5.24 5.90 33.76
CA PRO A 22 4.41 5.83 32.56
C PRO A 22 5.31 5.61 31.34
N ALA A 23 4.92 4.69 30.47
CA ALA A 23 5.61 4.46 29.20
C ALA A 23 5.64 5.78 28.41
N PRO A 24 6.79 6.16 27.83
CA PRO A 24 6.85 7.35 26.99
C PRO A 24 5.85 7.20 25.83
N PRO A 25 5.23 8.32 25.38
CA PRO A 25 4.31 8.28 24.25
C PRO A 25 5.00 7.65 23.04
N PRO A 26 4.27 6.91 22.17
CA PRO A 26 4.86 6.26 21.02
C PRO A 26 5.52 7.31 20.11
N HIS A 27 6.81 7.12 19.83
CA HIS A 27 7.53 8.01 18.93
C HIS A 27 6.89 7.94 17.52
N HIS A 28 6.63 9.10 16.94
CA HIS A 28 5.97 9.23 15.63
C HIS A 28 6.98 9.13 14.49
N TYR A 29 8.24 9.53 14.76
CA TYR A 29 9.35 9.51 13.81
C TYR A 29 10.48 8.63 14.31
N PHE A 30 11.11 7.89 13.41
CA PHE A 30 12.30 7.10 13.73
C PHE A 30 13.52 7.99 13.98
N ALA A 31 13.61 9.10 13.27
CA ALA A 31 14.60 10.13 13.56
C ALA A 31 14.08 11.51 13.13
N PHE A 32 14.60 12.54 13.80
CA PHE A 32 14.56 13.93 13.35
C PHE A 32 15.93 14.27 12.76
N LEU A 33 15.96 14.82 11.55
CA LEU A 33 17.19 15.23 10.87
C LEU A 33 17.37 16.75 11.06
N SER A 34 18.33 17.12 11.92
CA SER A 34 18.72 18.51 12.18
C SER A 34 19.93 18.90 11.33
N TYR A 35 19.86 20.03 10.64
CA TYR A 35 20.91 20.48 9.74
C TYR A 35 20.92 21.99 9.55
N SER A 36 22.06 22.55 9.12
CA SER A 36 22.14 23.93 8.68
C SER A 36 21.62 24.05 7.23
N HIS A 37 20.96 25.15 6.88
CA HIS A 37 20.45 25.40 5.52
C HIS A 37 21.54 25.25 4.43
N LYS A 38 22.80 25.50 4.79
CA LYS A 38 23.93 25.33 3.87
C LYS A 38 24.24 23.87 3.55
N ASP A 39 23.75 22.94 4.37
CA ASP A 39 23.96 21.48 4.24
C ASP A 39 22.70 20.78 3.69
N SER A 40 21.86 21.50 2.96
CA SER A 40 20.56 20.98 2.47
C SER A 40 20.73 19.83 1.47
N GLU A 41 21.77 19.83 0.66
CA GLU A 41 22.03 18.78 -0.32
C GLU A 41 22.38 17.44 0.37
N GLU A 42 23.23 17.49 1.39
CA GLU A 42 23.58 16.34 2.21
C GLU A 42 22.38 15.84 3.03
N ALA A 43 21.54 16.78 3.51
CA ALA A 43 20.32 16.44 4.22
C ALA A 43 19.31 15.75 3.32
N ASP A 44 19.13 16.22 2.08
CA ASP A 44 18.26 15.61 1.08
C ASP A 44 18.71 14.18 0.74
N TRP A 45 20.01 14.01 0.51
CA TRP A 45 20.58 12.70 0.23
C TRP A 45 20.38 11.75 1.42
N LEU A 46 20.74 12.18 2.64
CA LEU A 46 20.64 11.32 3.82
C LEU A 46 19.20 10.95 4.15
N HIS A 47 18.27 11.90 4.07
CA HIS A 47 16.85 11.67 4.27
C HIS A 47 16.31 10.63 3.30
N THR A 48 16.60 10.81 2.00
CA THR A 48 16.15 9.89 0.94
C THR A 48 16.69 8.47 1.14
N GLU A 49 17.97 8.34 1.50
CA GLU A 49 18.59 7.03 1.72
C GLU A 49 18.05 6.35 2.98
N LEU A 50 17.78 7.09 4.05
CA LEU A 50 17.18 6.55 5.27
C LEU A 50 15.76 6.03 5.03
N GLU A 51 14.93 6.77 4.31
CA GLU A 51 13.57 6.36 4.01
C GLU A 51 13.48 5.18 3.03
N ARG A 52 14.41 5.11 2.09
CA ARG A 52 14.54 3.98 1.15
C ARG A 52 15.11 2.72 1.78
N PHE A 53 15.78 2.85 2.92
CA PHE A 53 16.48 1.73 3.53
C PHE A 53 15.52 0.63 3.96
N LYS A 54 15.73 -0.57 3.43
CA LYS A 54 15.03 -1.79 3.84
C LYS A 54 15.87 -2.51 4.89
N VAL A 55 15.32 -2.59 6.08
CA VAL A 55 15.96 -3.34 7.17
C VAL A 55 15.99 -4.82 6.80
N PRO A 56 17.13 -5.50 6.99
CA PRO A 56 17.23 -6.94 6.78
C PRO A 56 16.16 -7.69 7.58
N SER A 57 15.51 -8.68 6.96
CA SER A 57 14.41 -9.44 7.58
C SER A 57 14.84 -10.16 8.86
N SER A 58 16.13 -10.50 8.99
CA SER A 58 16.72 -11.10 10.20
C SER A 58 16.77 -10.16 11.40
N LEU A 59 16.72 -8.85 11.16
CA LEU A 59 16.74 -7.83 12.21
C LEU A 59 15.34 -7.28 12.50
N ALA A 60 14.46 -7.28 11.50
CA ALA A 60 13.11 -6.75 11.64
C ALA A 60 12.32 -7.49 12.73
N GLY A 61 11.69 -6.73 13.63
CA GLY A 61 10.95 -7.25 14.78
C GLY A 61 11.79 -7.52 16.02
N ARG A 62 13.12 -7.44 15.97
CA ARG A 62 14.01 -7.59 17.13
C ARG A 62 13.88 -6.38 18.06
N LEU A 63 13.85 -6.62 19.36
CA LEU A 63 13.87 -5.56 20.38
C LEU A 63 15.32 -5.11 20.64
N THR A 64 15.58 -3.80 20.57
CA THR A 64 16.87 -3.18 20.86
C THR A 64 16.72 -2.10 21.94
N ALA A 65 17.83 -1.50 22.37
CA ALA A 65 17.82 -0.39 23.32
C ALA A 65 17.00 0.83 22.82
N THR A 66 16.92 1.00 21.49
CA THR A 66 16.13 2.06 20.86
C THR A 66 14.68 1.63 20.55
N GLY A 67 14.24 0.39 20.86
CA GLY A 67 12.91 -0.15 20.65
C GLY A 67 12.85 -1.25 19.59
N VAL A 68 11.65 -1.63 19.13
CA VAL A 68 11.48 -2.66 18.11
C VAL A 68 12.00 -2.18 16.75
N ILE A 69 12.78 -3.03 16.07
CA ILE A 69 13.33 -2.73 14.74
C ILE A 69 12.20 -2.82 13.71
N PRO A 70 11.93 -1.75 12.94
CA PRO A 70 10.92 -1.75 11.88
C PRO A 70 11.41 -2.47 10.62
N LYS A 71 10.51 -2.72 9.67
CA LYS A 71 10.90 -3.19 8.33
C LYS A 71 11.52 -2.09 7.46
N ARG A 72 11.24 -0.82 7.77
CA ARG A 72 11.77 0.40 7.13
C ARG A 72 11.92 1.49 8.16
N LEU A 73 12.87 2.39 7.92
CA LEU A 73 13.13 3.56 8.76
C LEU A 73 12.28 4.78 8.35
N THR A 74 10.96 4.60 8.23
CA THR A 74 10.06 5.69 7.85
C THR A 74 8.91 5.79 8.86
N PRO A 75 8.46 7.00 9.19
CA PRO A 75 8.91 8.31 8.71
C PRO A 75 10.17 8.84 9.41
N ILE A 76 10.99 9.55 8.64
CA ILE A 76 12.09 10.39 9.14
C ILE A 76 11.66 11.84 8.96
N PHE A 77 11.64 12.62 10.03
CA PHE A 77 11.32 14.05 9.92
C PHE A 77 12.53 14.86 9.48
N ARG A 78 12.32 15.74 8.51
CA ARG A 78 13.32 16.70 8.05
C ARG A 78 12.79 18.11 8.16
N ASP A 79 13.52 18.97 8.88
CA ASP A 79 13.17 20.36 9.12
C ASP A 79 12.86 21.14 7.83
N ARG A 80 11.82 21.97 7.85
CA ARG A 80 11.38 22.97 6.86
C ARG A 80 10.67 22.55 5.58
N SER A 81 10.81 21.35 5.06
CA SER A 81 10.08 20.94 3.86
C SER A 81 8.69 20.37 4.14
N GLU A 82 8.41 20.00 5.38
CA GLU A 82 7.16 19.35 5.80
C GLU A 82 6.24 20.28 6.61
N LEU A 83 6.69 21.49 6.95
CA LEU A 83 5.91 22.44 7.72
C LEU A 83 5.27 23.50 6.84
N ALA A 84 3.94 23.64 6.97
CA ALA A 84 3.20 24.75 6.34
C ALA A 84 3.60 26.11 6.94
N ALA A 85 3.63 27.16 6.13
CA ALA A 85 3.96 28.52 6.57
C ALA A 85 2.91 29.04 7.58
N GLY A 86 3.28 29.11 8.87
CA GLY A 86 2.42 29.58 9.99
C GLY A 86 3.23 30.21 11.12
N HIS A 87 2.57 30.92 12.01
CA HIS A 87 3.17 31.88 12.96
C HIS A 87 3.81 31.31 14.21
N ASP A 88 3.82 30.00 14.47
CA ASP A 88 4.49 29.42 15.67
C ASP A 88 5.35 28.19 15.34
N LEU A 89 6.33 28.40 14.47
CA LEU A 89 7.30 27.38 14.01
C LEU A 89 8.02 26.69 15.18
N THR A 90 8.22 27.41 16.28
CA THR A 90 8.99 26.97 17.44
C THR A 90 8.27 25.89 18.27
N ALA A 91 6.95 25.97 18.38
CA ALA A 91 6.17 25.02 19.19
C ALA A 91 6.03 23.67 18.45
N GLU A 92 5.80 23.71 17.16
CA GLU A 92 5.60 22.53 16.31
C GLU A 92 6.90 21.71 16.16
N ILE A 93 8.03 22.38 15.98
CA ILE A 93 9.36 21.74 15.96
C ILE A 93 9.67 21.07 17.31
N ARG A 94 9.38 21.73 18.42
CA ARG A 94 9.59 21.13 19.74
C ARG A 94 8.72 19.90 19.97
N GLN A 95 7.49 19.93 19.50
CA GLN A 95 6.58 18.79 19.59
C GLN A 95 7.09 17.62 18.74
N THR A 96 7.54 17.88 17.51
CA THR A 96 8.08 16.86 16.62
C THR A 96 9.36 16.24 17.18
N LEU A 97 10.26 17.05 17.72
CA LEU A 97 11.45 16.57 18.44
C LEU A 97 11.08 15.67 19.62
N ALA A 98 10.07 16.05 20.42
CA ALA A 98 9.62 15.25 21.54
C ALA A 98 8.98 13.91 21.12
N HIS A 99 8.50 13.79 19.88
CA HIS A 99 7.92 12.55 19.33
C HIS A 99 8.89 11.80 18.41
N SER A 100 10.15 12.20 18.31
CA SER A 100 11.18 11.53 17.53
C SER A 100 12.01 10.59 18.41
N ARG A 101 12.29 9.39 17.90
CA ARG A 101 13.04 8.35 18.61
C ARG A 101 14.53 8.66 18.72
N CYS A 102 15.11 9.19 17.63
CA CYS A 102 16.52 9.62 17.57
C CYS A 102 16.59 11.03 16.97
N LEU A 103 17.66 11.74 17.32
CA LEU A 103 18.07 12.97 16.63
C LEU A 103 19.32 12.68 15.81
N VAL A 104 19.27 12.92 14.52
CA VAL A 104 20.45 12.87 13.63
C VAL A 104 20.83 14.30 13.31
N VAL A 105 22.06 14.69 13.67
CA VAL A 105 22.58 16.05 13.46
C VAL A 105 23.62 16.02 12.36
N LEU A 106 23.38 16.73 11.26
CA LEU A 106 24.43 16.97 10.26
C LEU A 106 25.42 18.00 10.82
N CYS A 107 26.65 17.57 10.95
CA CYS A 107 27.73 18.34 11.56
C CYS A 107 28.62 18.93 10.48
N SER A 108 28.64 20.26 10.41
CA SER A 108 29.49 21.09 9.54
C SER A 108 29.84 22.39 10.24
N PRO A 109 30.81 23.19 9.74
CA PRO A 109 31.08 24.52 10.29
C PRO A 109 29.85 25.45 10.27
N ALA A 110 28.94 25.24 9.32
CA ALA A 110 27.71 25.97 9.24
C ALA A 110 26.72 25.53 10.35
N ALA A 111 26.64 24.23 10.64
CA ALA A 111 25.79 23.69 11.69
C ALA A 111 26.35 24.06 13.08
N ALA A 112 27.65 24.09 13.28
CA ALA A 112 28.30 24.47 14.53
C ALA A 112 27.88 25.89 14.97
N THR A 113 27.82 26.82 14.01
CA THR A 113 27.43 28.22 14.26
C THR A 113 25.93 28.48 14.21
N SER A 114 25.13 27.48 13.84
CA SER A 114 23.68 27.60 13.70
C SER A 114 22.98 27.68 15.06
N LYS A 115 22.33 28.81 15.34
CA LYS A 115 21.49 28.99 16.54
C LYS A 115 20.31 27.98 16.56
N TRP A 116 19.77 27.66 15.38
CA TRP A 116 18.64 26.75 15.24
C TRP A 116 19.05 25.31 15.57
N THR A 117 20.11 24.83 14.95
CA THR A 117 20.62 23.47 15.20
C THR A 117 20.96 23.27 16.68
N ASN A 118 21.56 24.29 17.34
CA ASN A 118 21.81 24.23 18.78
C ASN A 118 20.52 24.16 19.59
N ALA A 119 19.52 25.00 19.28
CA ALA A 119 18.21 24.99 19.96
C ALA A 119 17.46 23.67 19.80
N GLU A 120 17.56 23.02 18.65
CA GLU A 120 16.96 21.70 18.38
C GLU A 120 17.63 20.60 19.21
N ILE A 121 18.96 20.62 19.30
CA ILE A 121 19.71 19.67 20.14
C ILE A 121 19.37 19.85 21.61
N GLU A 122 19.29 21.08 22.10
CA GLU A 122 18.89 21.40 23.47
C GLU A 122 17.46 20.94 23.75
N ALA A 123 16.53 21.22 22.85
CA ALA A 123 15.13 20.80 22.98
C ALA A 123 15.01 19.28 23.02
N PHE A 124 15.76 18.57 22.17
CA PHE A 124 15.79 17.11 22.16
C PHE A 124 16.37 16.54 23.45
N LYS A 125 17.50 17.08 23.93
CA LYS A 125 18.14 16.68 25.20
C LYS A 125 17.25 16.96 26.41
N HIS A 126 16.41 18.01 26.33
CA HIS A 126 15.46 18.33 27.38
C HIS A 126 14.30 17.31 27.43
N SER A 127 13.76 16.95 26.26
CA SER A 127 12.65 15.99 26.18
C SER A 127 13.12 14.52 26.30
N HIS A 128 14.36 14.24 25.95
CA HIS A 128 14.95 12.90 25.96
C HIS A 128 16.33 12.92 26.64
N PRO A 129 16.41 12.94 27.98
CA PRO A 129 17.70 13.05 28.70
C PRO A 129 18.71 11.94 28.37
N ASP A 130 18.22 10.73 28.07
CA ASP A 130 19.02 9.58 27.64
C ASP A 130 18.76 9.21 26.17
N GLY A 131 18.25 10.16 25.35
CA GLY A 131 17.83 9.96 23.98
C GLY A 131 18.99 9.71 23.01
N CYS A 132 18.70 8.97 21.96
CA CYS A 132 19.66 8.68 20.90
C CYS A 132 19.95 9.94 20.08
N ILE A 133 21.19 10.43 20.12
CA ILE A 133 21.69 11.50 19.25
C ILE A 133 22.86 10.97 18.44
N ILE A 134 22.78 11.10 17.13
CA ILE A 134 23.80 10.63 16.19
C ILE A 134 24.33 11.83 15.44
N ALA A 135 25.63 12.09 15.60
CA ALA A 135 26.33 13.10 14.82
C ALA A 135 26.72 12.51 13.46
N ALA A 136 26.37 13.18 12.36
CA ALA A 136 26.75 12.82 11.00
C ALA A 136 27.67 13.91 10.45
N ILE A 137 28.99 13.67 10.38
CA ILE A 137 29.97 14.66 9.94
C ILE A 137 29.95 14.72 8.41
N VAL A 138 29.65 15.89 7.88
CA VAL A 138 29.62 16.17 6.44
C VAL A 138 30.75 17.16 6.04
N GLY A 139 31.28 17.92 7.00
CA GLY A 139 32.36 18.87 6.78
C GLY A 139 32.94 19.39 8.08
N GLY A 140 34.10 20.05 8.01
CA GLY A 140 34.77 20.57 9.17
C GLY A 140 35.52 19.52 10.00
N GLU A 141 35.87 19.85 11.24
CA GLU A 141 36.63 18.96 12.13
C GLU A 141 36.04 18.99 13.54
N PRO A 142 35.74 17.80 14.12
CA PRO A 142 35.20 17.70 15.50
C PRO A 142 36.19 18.31 16.52
N PHE A 143 35.63 19.14 17.43
CA PHE A 143 36.42 19.81 18.49
C PHE A 143 37.56 20.70 17.98
N ALA A 144 37.48 21.17 16.75
CA ALA A 144 38.48 22.08 16.17
C ALA A 144 38.58 23.42 16.93
N SER A 145 37.48 23.86 17.56
CA SER A 145 37.45 25.04 18.44
C SER A 145 38.32 24.93 19.70
N GLU A 146 38.75 23.71 20.07
CA GLU A 146 39.70 23.47 21.15
C GLU A 146 41.18 23.56 20.68
N MET A 147 41.38 23.72 19.35
CA MET A 147 42.73 23.80 18.73
C MET A 147 42.98 25.25 18.31
N PRO A 148 44.03 25.90 18.82
CA PRO A 148 44.35 27.28 18.48
C PRO A 148 44.48 27.51 16.97
N GLY A 149 43.72 28.45 16.41
CA GLY A 149 43.74 28.81 14.97
C GLY A 149 42.88 27.94 14.06
N ARG A 150 42.12 26.96 14.60
CA ARG A 150 41.24 26.09 13.80
C ARG A 150 39.78 26.23 14.20
N GLU A 151 39.42 27.28 14.94
CA GLU A 151 38.06 27.51 15.47
C GLU A 151 36.99 27.56 14.36
N ALA A 152 37.39 28.06 13.17
CA ALA A 152 36.50 28.14 12.00
C ALA A 152 36.16 26.78 11.37
N GLU A 153 36.93 25.75 11.69
CA GLU A 153 36.74 24.39 11.20
C GLU A 153 35.81 23.56 12.10
N GLU A 154 35.41 24.07 13.28
CA GLU A 154 34.53 23.36 14.20
C GLU A 154 33.25 22.92 13.53
N CYS A 155 32.93 21.63 13.61
CA CYS A 155 31.71 21.09 13.01
C CYS A 155 30.63 20.68 14.02
N PHE A 156 30.97 20.52 15.30
CA PHE A 156 30.02 20.16 16.31
C PHE A 156 29.32 21.39 16.93
N PRO A 157 27.99 21.49 16.86
CA PRO A 157 27.26 22.50 17.62
C PRO A 157 27.60 22.47 19.10
N ASP A 158 27.59 23.61 19.77
CA ASP A 158 27.90 23.73 21.20
C ASP A 158 27.04 22.84 22.08
N ALA A 159 25.75 22.77 21.76
CA ALA A 159 24.79 21.90 22.45
C ALA A 159 25.13 20.41 22.30
N LEU A 160 25.84 20.01 21.27
CA LEU A 160 26.27 18.62 21.07
C LEU A 160 27.54 18.30 21.89
N ARG A 161 28.42 19.26 22.07
CA ARG A 161 29.68 19.12 22.80
C ARG A 161 29.56 19.09 24.33
N GLN A 162 28.38 19.47 24.86
CA GLN A 162 28.14 19.57 26.30
C GLN A 162 27.17 18.48 26.79
N LYS A 163 27.45 17.92 28.00
CA LYS A 163 26.50 17.05 28.70
C LYS A 163 25.46 17.91 29.42
N PHE A 164 24.23 17.41 29.39
CA PHE A 164 23.09 18.02 30.05
C PHE A 164 22.70 17.19 31.28
N ASP A 165 22.16 17.82 32.31
CA ASP A 165 21.59 17.13 33.46
C ASP A 165 20.20 16.60 33.18
N ARG A 166 19.62 15.81 34.09
CA ARG A 166 18.24 15.26 33.93
C ARG A 166 17.15 16.34 33.88
N ARG A 167 17.46 17.60 34.11
CA ARG A 167 16.55 18.75 33.99
C ARG A 167 16.79 19.55 32.70
N GLY A 168 17.60 19.02 31.80
CA GLY A 168 17.91 19.64 30.51
C GLY A 168 18.80 20.89 30.61
N ARG A 169 19.65 21.03 31.66
CA ARG A 169 20.57 22.16 31.83
C ARG A 169 22.00 21.73 31.46
N PRO A 170 22.77 22.56 30.76
CA PRO A 170 24.15 22.25 30.45
C PRO A 170 24.99 22.13 31.74
N THR A 171 25.78 21.07 31.83
CA THR A 171 26.58 20.76 33.03
C THR A 171 28.01 21.28 32.96
N GLY A 172 28.42 21.89 31.83
CA GLY A 172 29.81 22.29 31.61
C GLY A 172 30.77 21.11 31.41
N ARG A 173 30.27 19.86 31.44
CA ARG A 173 31.10 18.67 31.17
C ARG A 173 31.07 18.34 29.69
N ARG A 174 32.22 17.99 29.12
CA ARG A 174 32.38 17.58 27.74
C ARG A 174 31.57 16.33 27.43
N ALA A 175 30.85 16.36 26.31
CA ALA A 175 30.24 15.18 25.70
C ALA A 175 31.09 14.70 24.53
N GLU A 176 31.16 13.39 24.34
CA GLU A 176 31.79 12.76 23.18
C GLU A 176 30.67 12.08 22.36
N PRO A 177 30.08 12.80 21.40
CA PRO A 177 29.00 12.23 20.60
C PRO A 177 29.52 11.10 19.71
N LEU A 178 28.76 10.02 19.60
CA LEU A 178 28.99 8.99 18.60
C LEU A 178 28.77 9.60 17.21
N ALA A 179 29.81 9.64 16.40
CA ALA A 179 29.76 10.24 15.09
C ALA A 179 29.95 9.21 13.96
N ALA A 180 29.18 9.40 12.89
CA ALA A 180 29.41 8.77 11.60
C ALA A 180 30.01 9.80 10.67
N ASP A 181 31.20 9.55 10.13
CA ASP A 181 31.88 10.47 9.25
C ASP A 181 31.54 10.15 7.78
N LEU A 182 30.73 10.98 7.16
CA LEU A 182 30.26 10.78 5.78
C LEU A 182 31.25 11.26 4.73
N ARG A 183 32.33 11.94 5.15
CA ARG A 183 33.39 12.44 4.25
C ARG A 183 34.21 11.27 3.68
N GLU A 184 34.81 11.45 2.51
CA GLU A 184 35.65 10.43 1.88
C GLU A 184 36.92 10.13 2.71
N SER A 185 37.40 11.13 3.44
CA SER A 185 38.54 11.00 4.38
C SER A 185 38.18 10.21 5.66
N GLY A 186 36.90 9.98 5.96
CA GLY A 186 36.42 9.30 7.15
C GLY A 186 35.86 7.90 6.84
N ASP A 187 34.65 7.63 7.28
CA ASP A 187 33.97 6.36 7.00
C ASP A 187 33.48 6.24 5.53
N GLY A 188 33.40 7.37 4.82
CA GLY A 188 32.78 7.48 3.51
C GLY A 188 31.26 7.36 3.53
N ARG A 189 30.59 7.82 2.48
CA ARG A 189 29.11 7.93 2.41
C ARG A 189 28.39 6.63 2.76
N ARG A 190 28.83 5.48 2.19
CA ARG A 190 28.12 4.21 2.39
C ARG A 190 28.30 3.63 3.79
N ARG A 191 29.52 3.62 4.32
CA ARG A 191 29.80 3.06 5.65
C ARG A 191 29.30 3.98 6.75
N GLY A 192 29.46 5.30 6.58
CA GLY A 192 28.88 6.30 7.46
C GLY A 192 27.35 6.22 7.52
N PHE A 193 26.71 6.06 6.35
CA PHE A 193 25.26 5.81 6.28
C PHE A 193 24.85 4.58 7.09
N LEU A 194 25.54 3.45 6.92
CA LEU A 194 25.22 2.22 7.69
C LEU A 194 25.48 2.40 9.19
N LYS A 195 26.47 3.23 9.60
CA LYS A 195 26.67 3.58 11.02
C LYS A 195 25.49 4.39 11.57
N ILE A 196 24.94 5.33 10.79
CA ILE A 196 23.75 6.09 11.17
C ILE A 196 22.55 5.15 11.32
N VAL A 197 22.34 4.29 10.34
CA VAL A 197 21.26 3.26 10.40
C VAL A 197 21.45 2.36 11.63
N ALA A 198 22.64 1.87 11.89
CA ALA A 198 22.97 1.03 13.05
C ALA A 198 22.65 1.76 14.36
N GLY A 199 23.00 3.05 14.45
CA GLY A 199 22.67 3.91 15.59
C GLY A 199 21.17 4.09 15.81
N ILE A 200 20.40 4.38 14.75
CA ILE A 200 18.95 4.53 14.83
C ILE A 200 18.28 3.21 15.27
N LEU A 201 18.76 2.08 14.74
CA LEU A 201 18.21 0.75 15.06
C LEU A 201 18.71 0.17 16.39
N GLY A 202 19.79 0.72 16.94
CA GLY A 202 20.43 0.19 18.15
C GLY A 202 21.07 -1.18 17.95
N VAL A 203 21.70 -1.42 16.78
CA VAL A 203 22.40 -2.67 16.40
C VAL A 203 23.86 -2.42 16.08
N GLY A 204 24.67 -3.49 16.11
CA GLY A 204 26.06 -3.41 15.66
C GLY A 204 26.17 -3.20 14.15
N LEU A 205 27.20 -2.50 13.68
CA LEU A 205 27.45 -2.31 12.26
C LEU A 205 27.65 -3.66 11.54
N ASP A 206 28.28 -4.63 12.20
CA ASP A 206 28.54 -5.98 11.65
C ASP A 206 27.23 -6.76 11.39
N ASP A 207 26.17 -6.47 12.14
CA ASP A 207 24.86 -7.07 11.93
C ASP A 207 24.19 -6.62 10.60
N LEU A 208 24.60 -5.45 10.09
CA LEU A 208 24.09 -4.89 8.83
C LEU A 208 24.96 -5.25 7.62
N VAL A 209 26.27 -5.53 7.85
CA VAL A 209 27.23 -5.89 6.80
C VAL A 209 27.37 -7.41 6.75
N GLN A 210 26.53 -8.11 5.97
CA GLN A 210 26.68 -9.53 5.71
C GLN A 210 27.99 -9.79 4.92
N ARG A 211 28.83 -10.68 5.46
CA ARG A 211 30.07 -11.14 4.84
C ARG A 211 29.79 -12.03 3.62
N ASP A 212 29.62 -11.47 2.44
CA ASP A 212 29.28 -12.20 1.20
C ASP A 212 30.51 -12.50 0.29
N HIS A 213 31.75 -12.45 0.80
CA HIS A 213 32.92 -12.54 -0.09
C HIS A 213 33.68 -13.89 -0.13
N LEU A 214 33.27 -14.95 0.59
CA LEU A 214 34.12 -16.15 0.69
C LEU A 214 33.68 -17.37 -0.13
N ARG A 215 32.66 -17.32 -0.97
CA ARG A 215 32.16 -18.49 -1.73
C ARG A 215 32.51 -18.55 -3.22
N ARG A 216 33.18 -17.57 -3.78
CA ARG A 216 33.45 -17.51 -5.25
C ARG A 216 34.70 -18.23 -5.77
N GLN A 217 35.61 -18.70 -4.93
CA GLN A 217 36.92 -19.20 -5.41
C GLN A 217 37.08 -20.71 -5.59
N ARG A 218 36.10 -21.56 -5.34
CA ARG A 218 36.29 -23.03 -5.44
C ARG A 218 35.77 -23.73 -6.69
N ARG A 219 35.35 -23.03 -7.74
CA ARG A 219 34.73 -23.67 -8.94
C ARG A 219 35.60 -23.79 -10.20
N LEU A 220 36.84 -23.35 -10.19
CA LEU A 220 37.66 -23.32 -11.41
C LEU A 220 38.64 -24.50 -11.61
N ALA A 221 38.65 -25.51 -10.78
CA ALA A 221 39.68 -26.56 -10.81
C ALA A 221 39.30 -27.91 -11.50
N PHE A 222 38.10 -28.04 -12.07
CA PHE A 222 37.62 -29.33 -12.60
C PHE A 222 37.46 -29.45 -14.13
N ILE A 223 37.92 -28.51 -14.91
CA ILE A 223 37.63 -28.50 -16.38
C ILE A 223 38.70 -29.19 -17.26
N SER A 224 39.81 -29.67 -16.73
CA SER A 224 40.93 -30.12 -17.62
C SER A 224 41.14 -31.63 -17.77
N ALA A 225 40.25 -32.50 -17.29
CA ALA A 225 40.47 -33.94 -17.35
C ALA A 225 39.65 -34.75 -18.40
N GLY A 226 38.86 -34.09 -19.23
CA GLY A 226 37.80 -34.76 -20.02
C GLY A 226 38.03 -35.02 -21.53
N SER A 227 39.15 -34.63 -22.16
CA SER A 227 39.17 -34.60 -23.61
C SER A 227 39.66 -35.85 -24.39
N LEU A 228 40.11 -36.88 -23.71
CA LEU A 228 40.66 -38.07 -24.43
C LEU A 228 39.77 -39.30 -24.51
N ALA A 229 38.69 -39.33 -23.72
CA ALA A 229 37.71 -40.43 -23.79
C ALA A 229 36.63 -40.28 -24.88
N GLY A 230 36.60 -39.11 -25.55
CA GLY A 230 35.48 -38.70 -26.43
C GLY A 230 35.37 -39.39 -27.76
N MET A 231 36.40 -39.97 -28.31
CA MET A 231 36.37 -40.45 -29.73
C MET A 231 35.88 -41.89 -29.90
N ILE A 232 36.10 -42.74 -28.92
CA ILE A 232 35.58 -44.14 -28.96
C ILE A 232 34.07 -44.18 -28.61
N ILE A 233 33.64 -43.21 -27.83
CA ILE A 233 32.24 -43.03 -27.43
C ILE A 233 31.37 -42.52 -28.61
N ALA A 234 31.96 -41.82 -29.59
CA ALA A 234 31.18 -41.16 -30.63
C ALA A 234 30.48 -42.14 -31.61
N ILE A 235 31.07 -43.28 -31.90
CA ILE A 235 30.46 -44.28 -32.82
C ILE A 235 29.43 -45.12 -32.10
N PHE A 236 29.66 -45.50 -30.84
CA PHE A 236 28.67 -46.17 -30.01
C PHE A 236 27.50 -45.23 -29.68
N LEU A 237 27.82 -43.92 -29.53
CA LEU A 237 26.84 -42.87 -29.31
C LEU A 237 25.96 -42.55 -30.55
N ALA A 238 26.39 -42.83 -31.78
CA ALA A 238 25.57 -42.59 -32.95
C ALA A 238 24.40 -43.62 -33.08
N VAL A 239 24.62 -44.87 -32.74
CA VAL A 239 23.56 -45.91 -32.74
C VAL A 239 22.69 -45.79 -31.48
N THR A 240 23.31 -45.53 -30.33
CA THR A 240 22.57 -45.26 -29.10
C THR A 240 21.87 -43.89 -29.14
N ALA A 241 22.39 -42.91 -29.93
CA ALA A 241 21.76 -41.60 -30.09
C ALA A 241 20.44 -41.65 -30.85
N ILE A 242 20.29 -42.56 -31.86
CA ILE A 242 19.01 -42.72 -32.53
C ILE A 242 17.97 -43.40 -31.62
N GLN A 243 18.37 -44.45 -30.91
CA GLN A 243 17.50 -45.11 -29.93
C GLN A 243 17.22 -44.21 -28.71
N ALA A 244 18.25 -43.49 -28.23
CA ALA A 244 18.07 -42.50 -27.17
C ALA A 244 17.23 -41.30 -27.62
N ARG A 245 17.34 -40.90 -28.88
CA ARG A 245 16.51 -39.82 -29.46
C ARG A 245 15.03 -40.19 -29.51
N ASP A 246 14.70 -41.41 -29.87
CA ASP A 246 13.30 -41.86 -29.93
C ASP A 246 12.75 -42.12 -28.51
N ALA A 247 13.55 -42.72 -27.62
CA ALA A 247 13.22 -42.85 -26.20
C ALA A 247 13.12 -41.46 -25.50
N ALA A 248 14.03 -40.54 -25.83
CA ALA A 248 13.97 -39.18 -25.33
C ALA A 248 12.75 -38.40 -25.85
N ARG A 249 12.33 -38.64 -27.10
CA ARG A 249 11.08 -38.03 -27.61
C ARG A 249 9.84 -38.57 -26.89
N ASP A 250 9.80 -39.84 -26.56
CA ASP A 250 8.68 -40.44 -25.81
C ASP A 250 8.70 -40.00 -24.34
N GLN A 251 9.87 -39.96 -23.72
CA GLN A 251 10.01 -39.35 -22.38
C GLN A 251 9.64 -37.88 -22.40
N ARG A 252 10.05 -37.14 -23.42
CA ARG A 252 9.68 -35.72 -23.56
C ARG A 252 8.17 -35.55 -23.69
N ARG A 253 7.48 -36.35 -24.48
CA ARG A 253 6.01 -36.33 -24.60
C ARG A 253 5.32 -36.69 -23.27
N GLN A 254 5.90 -37.62 -22.50
CA GLN A 254 5.39 -37.99 -21.17
C GLN A 254 5.62 -36.86 -20.18
N ALA A 255 6.80 -36.22 -20.20
CA ALA A 255 7.10 -35.08 -19.37
C ALA A 255 6.23 -33.87 -19.70
N GLU A 256 6.04 -33.60 -21.01
CA GLU A 256 5.15 -32.50 -21.47
C GLU A 256 3.70 -32.72 -21.02
N ARG A 257 3.18 -33.96 -21.07
CA ARG A 257 1.86 -34.30 -20.49
C ARG A 257 1.79 -34.14 -18.97
N LEU A 258 2.86 -34.49 -18.26
CA LEU A 258 2.93 -34.28 -16.81
C LEU A 258 2.98 -32.79 -16.47
N VAL A 259 3.74 -32.02 -17.24
CA VAL A 259 3.80 -30.56 -17.13
C VAL A 259 2.42 -29.92 -17.38
N GLU A 260 1.73 -30.38 -18.43
CA GLU A 260 0.37 -29.91 -18.74
C GLU A 260 -0.61 -30.18 -17.59
N PHE A 261 -0.57 -31.39 -17.03
CA PHE A 261 -1.36 -31.73 -15.83
C PHE A 261 -0.98 -30.86 -14.63
N MET A 262 0.32 -30.61 -14.40
CA MET A 262 0.79 -29.82 -13.27
C MET A 262 0.43 -28.34 -13.41
N LEU A 263 0.48 -27.79 -14.61
CA LEU A 263 0.18 -26.36 -14.88
C LEU A 263 -1.33 -26.11 -15.10
N GLY A 264 -2.11 -27.13 -15.39
CA GLY A 264 -3.56 -27.10 -15.53
C GLY A 264 -4.27 -27.65 -14.30
N ASP A 265 -4.66 -28.91 -14.35
CA ASP A 265 -5.53 -29.57 -13.35
C ASP A 265 -5.03 -29.43 -11.90
N LEU A 266 -3.72 -29.53 -11.66
CA LEU A 266 -3.17 -29.41 -10.32
C LEU A 266 -3.20 -27.97 -9.83
N LYS A 267 -2.88 -27.00 -10.71
CA LYS A 267 -3.00 -25.58 -10.40
C LYS A 267 -4.44 -25.24 -10.02
N ASP A 268 -5.42 -25.63 -10.83
CA ASP A 268 -6.84 -25.33 -10.60
C ASP A 268 -7.37 -25.91 -9.28
N LYS A 269 -6.78 -27.00 -8.79
CA LYS A 269 -7.11 -27.60 -7.49
C LYS A 269 -6.38 -26.94 -6.31
N LEU A 270 -5.19 -26.40 -6.50
CA LEU A 270 -4.36 -25.81 -5.46
C LEU A 270 -4.62 -24.30 -5.29
N ASP A 271 -4.97 -23.63 -6.33
CA ASP A 271 -5.26 -22.17 -6.35
C ASP A 271 -6.35 -21.79 -5.31
N PRO A 272 -7.50 -22.48 -5.24
CA PRO A 272 -8.52 -22.18 -4.23
C PRO A 272 -8.08 -22.44 -2.78
N ILE A 273 -7.01 -23.23 -2.57
CA ILE A 273 -6.48 -23.59 -1.25
C ILE A 273 -5.35 -22.65 -0.83
N GLY A 274 -4.87 -21.77 -1.74
CA GLY A 274 -3.82 -20.78 -1.46
C GLY A 274 -2.43 -21.38 -1.21
N ARG A 275 -2.13 -22.58 -1.71
CA ARG A 275 -0.84 -23.26 -1.53
C ARG A 275 0.23 -22.76 -2.51
N LEU A 276 0.59 -21.47 -2.36
CA LEU A 276 1.62 -20.81 -3.16
C LEU A 276 2.99 -21.47 -3.12
N ASP A 277 3.33 -22.13 -2.00
CA ASP A 277 4.57 -22.86 -1.83
C ASP A 277 4.68 -24.06 -2.78
N VAL A 278 3.57 -24.76 -3.01
CA VAL A 278 3.50 -25.88 -3.93
C VAL A 278 3.54 -25.42 -5.37
N LEU A 279 2.77 -24.36 -5.69
CA LEU A 279 2.73 -23.78 -7.04
C LEU A 279 4.08 -23.21 -7.48
N ASP A 280 4.82 -22.57 -6.59
CA ASP A 280 6.19 -22.09 -6.82
C ASP A 280 7.13 -23.25 -7.16
N GLY A 281 7.08 -24.33 -6.36
CA GLY A 281 7.86 -25.53 -6.60
C GLY A 281 7.57 -26.21 -7.92
N VAL A 282 6.31 -26.19 -8.35
CA VAL A 282 5.87 -26.72 -9.65
C VAL A 282 6.41 -25.86 -10.78
N GLY A 283 6.18 -24.55 -10.74
CA GLY A 283 6.63 -23.60 -11.77
C GLY A 283 8.15 -23.66 -11.96
N TRP A 284 8.90 -23.67 -10.87
CA TRP A 284 10.36 -23.77 -10.87
C TRP A 284 10.87 -25.07 -11.54
N ARG A 285 10.27 -26.20 -11.22
CA ARG A 285 10.66 -27.50 -11.83
C ARG A 285 10.35 -27.55 -13.33
N VAL A 286 9.22 -27.00 -13.73
CA VAL A 286 8.86 -26.90 -15.15
C VAL A 286 9.84 -25.99 -15.90
N LEU A 287 10.21 -24.84 -15.31
CA LEU A 287 11.22 -23.96 -15.91
C LEU A 287 12.59 -24.63 -16.02
N GLN A 288 13.03 -25.34 -14.98
CA GLN A 288 14.29 -26.09 -15.05
C GLN A 288 14.29 -27.11 -16.20
N TYR A 289 13.14 -27.74 -16.46
CA TYR A 289 13.00 -28.66 -17.59
C TYR A 289 13.19 -27.95 -18.94
N TYR A 290 12.59 -26.75 -19.10
CA TYR A 290 12.71 -25.99 -20.36
C TYR A 290 13.98 -25.14 -20.49
N GLN A 291 14.61 -24.73 -19.41
CA GLN A 291 15.88 -23.99 -19.44
C GLN A 291 17.03 -24.80 -20.04
N GLN A 292 16.94 -26.12 -19.97
CA GLN A 292 17.93 -27.04 -20.59
C GLN A 292 17.73 -27.20 -22.11
N GLN A 293 16.70 -26.62 -22.70
CA GLN A 293 16.36 -26.75 -24.11
C GLN A 293 16.60 -25.42 -24.83
N ASP A 294 17.20 -25.50 -26.05
CA ASP A 294 17.35 -24.33 -26.91
C ASP A 294 15.98 -23.80 -27.33
N ARG A 295 15.71 -22.53 -27.03
CA ARG A 295 14.43 -21.87 -27.29
C ARG A 295 14.06 -21.94 -28.78
N SER A 296 15.04 -21.85 -29.69
CA SER A 296 14.83 -21.90 -31.14
C SER A 296 14.36 -23.28 -31.64
N GLN A 297 14.62 -24.33 -30.85
CA GLN A 297 14.26 -25.72 -31.17
C GLN A 297 13.01 -26.21 -30.41
N LEU A 298 12.40 -25.34 -29.58
CA LEU A 298 11.18 -25.69 -28.90
C LEU A 298 10.02 -25.82 -29.90
N SER A 299 9.23 -26.87 -29.75
CA SER A 299 7.95 -26.97 -30.44
C SER A 299 6.99 -25.88 -29.94
N ASP A 300 5.97 -25.57 -30.73
CA ASP A 300 4.95 -24.60 -30.35
C ASP A 300 4.29 -24.96 -28.99
N ALA A 301 4.01 -26.24 -28.78
CA ALA A 301 3.48 -26.73 -27.51
C ALA A 301 4.46 -26.49 -26.33
N ALA A 302 5.75 -26.76 -26.56
CA ALA A 302 6.78 -26.55 -25.53
C ALA A 302 7.00 -25.05 -25.19
N LEU A 303 6.94 -24.16 -26.18
CA LEU A 303 6.97 -22.70 -25.98
C LEU A 303 5.79 -22.24 -25.17
N LEU A 304 4.60 -22.76 -25.42
CA LEU A 304 3.39 -22.42 -24.69
C LEU A 304 3.48 -22.91 -23.23
N GLN A 305 3.91 -24.15 -23.01
CA GLN A 305 4.06 -24.70 -21.66
C GLN A 305 5.14 -23.96 -20.84
N ARG A 306 6.26 -23.58 -21.50
CA ARG A 306 7.28 -22.74 -20.87
C ARG A 306 6.70 -21.39 -20.46
N SER A 307 5.92 -20.76 -21.33
CA SER A 307 5.28 -19.47 -21.04
C SER A 307 4.25 -19.59 -19.92
N LYS A 308 3.47 -20.69 -19.87
CA LYS A 308 2.57 -20.98 -18.74
C LYS A 308 3.30 -21.13 -17.42
N ALA A 309 4.46 -21.81 -17.40
CA ALA A 309 5.28 -21.95 -16.20
C ALA A 309 5.84 -20.60 -15.72
N LEU A 310 6.30 -19.77 -16.65
CA LEU A 310 6.75 -18.39 -16.34
C LEU A 310 5.60 -17.55 -15.78
N SER A 311 4.41 -17.64 -16.37
CA SER A 311 3.22 -16.92 -15.90
C SER A 311 2.79 -17.38 -14.50
N LEU A 312 2.87 -18.69 -14.20
CA LEU A 312 2.59 -19.21 -12.87
C LEU A 312 3.57 -18.67 -11.83
N MET A 313 4.88 -18.68 -12.14
CA MET A 313 5.89 -18.12 -11.23
C MET A 313 5.73 -16.61 -11.06
N ALA A 314 5.37 -15.92 -12.14
CA ALA A 314 5.07 -14.49 -12.09
C ALA A 314 3.87 -14.20 -11.18
N GLN A 315 2.81 -15.00 -11.26
CA GLN A 315 1.65 -14.90 -10.36
C GLN A 315 2.06 -15.11 -8.90
N VAL A 316 2.82 -16.16 -8.60
CA VAL A 316 3.32 -16.43 -7.24
C VAL A 316 4.21 -15.29 -6.72
N ALA A 317 5.09 -14.74 -7.57
CA ALA A 317 5.92 -13.59 -7.22
C ALA A 317 5.07 -12.35 -6.91
N TYR A 318 4.05 -12.09 -7.73
CA TYR A 318 3.11 -10.99 -7.54
C TYR A 318 2.33 -11.12 -6.21
N GLU A 319 1.78 -12.29 -5.92
CA GLU A 319 1.04 -12.54 -4.67
C GLU A 319 1.91 -12.44 -3.42
N ARG A 320 3.23 -12.69 -3.56
CA ARG A 320 4.24 -12.44 -2.52
C ARG A 320 4.71 -10.98 -2.43
N GLY A 321 4.16 -10.09 -3.25
CA GLY A 321 4.54 -8.67 -3.30
C GLY A 321 5.86 -8.38 -3.99
N LYS A 322 6.45 -9.36 -4.70
CA LYS A 322 7.68 -9.20 -5.51
C LYS A 322 7.33 -8.73 -6.92
N THR A 323 6.78 -7.53 -7.01
CA THR A 323 6.16 -7.01 -8.23
C THR A 323 7.15 -6.85 -9.40
N ASP A 324 8.43 -6.52 -9.12
CA ASP A 324 9.45 -6.37 -10.17
C ASP A 324 9.87 -7.72 -10.75
N ASP A 325 9.99 -8.75 -9.90
CA ASP A 325 10.26 -10.12 -10.33
C ASP A 325 9.09 -10.63 -11.19
N ALA A 326 7.86 -10.39 -10.74
CA ALA A 326 6.65 -10.76 -11.45
C ALA A 326 6.59 -10.12 -12.84
N GLU A 327 6.85 -8.82 -12.96
CA GLU A 327 6.87 -8.12 -14.23
C GLU A 327 7.89 -8.69 -15.21
N SER A 328 9.10 -8.97 -14.71
CA SER A 328 10.15 -9.57 -15.53
C SER A 328 9.74 -10.93 -16.10
N LEU A 329 9.15 -11.78 -15.25
CA LEU A 329 8.68 -13.10 -15.63
C LEU A 329 7.49 -13.04 -16.62
N TYR A 330 6.53 -12.13 -16.40
CA TYR A 330 5.43 -11.93 -17.35
C TYR A 330 5.90 -11.39 -18.69
N ARG A 331 6.88 -10.49 -18.73
CA ARG A 331 7.48 -10.01 -20.00
C ARG A 331 8.16 -11.14 -20.75
N GLU A 332 8.86 -12.03 -20.06
CA GLU A 332 9.48 -13.20 -20.68
C GLU A 332 8.43 -14.19 -21.21
N ALA A 333 7.37 -14.45 -20.44
CA ALA A 333 6.23 -15.26 -20.84
C ALA A 333 5.52 -14.67 -22.08
N MET A 334 5.29 -13.36 -22.07
CA MET A 334 4.65 -12.61 -23.15
C MET A 334 5.45 -12.71 -24.46
N ALA A 335 6.79 -12.64 -24.40
CA ALA A 335 7.63 -12.81 -25.58
C ALA A 335 7.49 -14.21 -26.19
N GLY A 336 7.35 -15.26 -25.38
CA GLY A 336 7.11 -16.62 -25.83
C GLY A 336 5.72 -16.82 -26.46
N THR A 337 4.68 -16.29 -25.79
CA THR A 337 3.30 -16.38 -26.31
C THR A 337 3.10 -15.52 -27.55
N ALA A 338 3.76 -14.37 -27.69
CA ALA A 338 3.73 -13.56 -28.90
C ALA A 338 4.29 -14.33 -30.10
N GLU A 339 5.41 -15.04 -29.92
CA GLU A 339 5.99 -15.93 -30.95
C GLU A 339 5.01 -17.06 -31.34
N ALA A 340 4.35 -17.68 -30.34
CA ALA A 340 3.35 -18.71 -30.58
C ALA A 340 2.16 -18.18 -31.39
N VAL A 341 1.68 -16.97 -31.13
CA VAL A 341 0.62 -16.30 -31.91
C VAL A 341 1.09 -15.97 -33.32
N GLN A 342 2.35 -15.54 -33.52
CA GLN A 342 2.89 -15.30 -34.86
C GLN A 342 2.92 -16.57 -35.74
N ARG A 343 3.23 -17.73 -35.14
CA ARG A 343 3.27 -19.02 -35.84
C ARG A 343 1.88 -19.57 -36.16
N SER A 344 0.88 -19.26 -35.34
CA SER A 344 -0.51 -19.70 -35.54
C SER A 344 -1.47 -18.58 -35.10
N PRO A 345 -1.68 -17.62 -35.99
CA PRO A 345 -2.38 -16.38 -35.65
C PRO A 345 -3.88 -16.56 -35.37
N ASP A 346 -4.51 -17.60 -35.90
CA ASP A 346 -5.95 -17.87 -35.77
C ASP A 346 -6.26 -19.00 -34.78
N ASP A 347 -5.32 -19.31 -33.88
CA ASP A 347 -5.52 -20.25 -32.76
C ASP A 347 -6.01 -19.48 -31.52
N PRO A 348 -7.28 -19.62 -31.10
CA PRO A 348 -7.83 -18.85 -30.03
C PRO A 348 -7.20 -19.17 -28.65
N GLU A 349 -6.71 -20.39 -28.43
CA GLU A 349 -6.01 -20.74 -27.18
C GLU A 349 -4.66 -20.01 -27.06
N ARG A 350 -3.93 -19.86 -28.17
CA ARG A 350 -2.68 -19.10 -28.20
C ARG A 350 -2.91 -17.60 -27.99
N LEU A 351 -3.97 -17.08 -28.61
CA LEU A 351 -4.39 -15.70 -28.38
C LEU A 351 -4.74 -15.48 -26.91
N PHE A 352 -5.44 -16.43 -26.29
CA PHE A 352 -5.79 -16.36 -24.87
C PHE A 352 -4.55 -16.33 -23.98
N GLU A 353 -3.62 -17.27 -24.16
CA GLU A 353 -2.40 -17.31 -23.35
C GLU A 353 -1.55 -16.03 -23.49
N HIS A 354 -1.53 -15.46 -24.69
CA HIS A 354 -0.87 -14.17 -24.89
C HIS A 354 -1.63 -13.04 -24.21
N ALA A 355 -2.94 -13.02 -24.34
CA ALA A 355 -3.83 -12.04 -23.72
C ALA A 355 -3.70 -12.02 -22.17
N GLN A 356 -3.57 -13.20 -21.54
CA GLN A 356 -3.37 -13.30 -20.10
C GLN A 356 -2.05 -12.64 -19.64
N ASN A 357 -0.95 -12.84 -20.39
CA ASN A 357 0.31 -12.18 -20.07
C ASN A 357 0.25 -10.64 -20.23
N VAL A 358 -0.42 -10.19 -21.31
CA VAL A 358 -0.67 -8.77 -21.54
C VAL A 358 -1.51 -8.16 -20.42
N PHE A 359 -2.56 -8.87 -19.99
CA PHE A 359 -3.40 -8.48 -18.85
C PHE A 359 -2.58 -8.25 -17.59
N TRP A 360 -1.73 -9.20 -17.19
CA TRP A 360 -0.93 -9.09 -15.98
C TRP A 360 0.09 -7.95 -16.01
N ILE A 361 0.66 -7.66 -17.19
CA ILE A 361 1.49 -6.45 -17.35
C ILE A 361 0.66 -5.19 -17.08
N GLY A 362 -0.58 -5.16 -17.55
CA GLY A 362 -1.53 -4.08 -17.26
C GLY A 362 -1.85 -3.97 -15.75
N GLU A 363 -2.09 -5.10 -15.08
CA GLU A 363 -2.35 -5.16 -13.64
C GLU A 363 -1.20 -4.58 -12.81
N ILE A 364 0.02 -5.00 -13.11
CA ILE A 364 1.22 -4.49 -12.43
C ILE A 364 1.39 -2.98 -12.64
N ALA A 365 1.18 -2.50 -13.87
CA ALA A 365 1.23 -1.07 -14.16
C ALA A 365 0.15 -0.30 -13.39
N ARG A 366 -1.08 -0.82 -13.34
CA ARG A 366 -2.20 -0.24 -12.58
C ARG A 366 -1.88 -0.14 -11.09
N ASP A 367 -1.35 -1.19 -10.49
CA ASP A 367 -1.02 -1.23 -9.07
C ASP A 367 0.08 -0.23 -8.69
N ARG A 368 0.95 0.09 -9.64
CA ARG A 368 1.95 1.16 -9.51
C ARG A 368 1.39 2.56 -9.77
N GLY A 369 0.11 2.67 -10.12
CA GLY A 369 -0.52 3.92 -10.51
C GLY A 369 -0.09 4.43 -11.89
N GLN A 370 0.48 3.58 -12.73
CA GLN A 370 0.90 3.88 -14.10
C GLN A 370 -0.27 3.60 -15.06
N TYR A 371 -1.30 4.44 -15.01
CA TYR A 371 -2.57 4.18 -15.69
C TYR A 371 -2.45 4.18 -17.22
N GLY A 372 -1.63 5.06 -17.83
CA GLY A 372 -1.39 5.07 -19.26
C GLY A 372 -0.79 3.75 -19.81
N PRO A 373 0.30 3.23 -19.24
CA PRO A 373 0.79 1.87 -19.54
C PRO A 373 -0.25 0.77 -19.31
N ALA A 374 -1.04 0.86 -18.23
CA ALA A 374 -2.12 -0.09 -17.95
C ALA A 374 -3.21 -0.05 -19.03
N GLU A 375 -3.65 1.15 -19.44
CA GLU A 375 -4.61 1.34 -20.53
C GLU A 375 -4.11 0.72 -21.83
N ALA A 376 -2.84 0.94 -22.19
CA ALA A 376 -2.24 0.37 -23.40
C ALA A 376 -2.29 -1.17 -23.39
N ALA A 377 -1.94 -1.79 -22.26
CA ALA A 377 -2.00 -3.23 -22.08
C ALA A 377 -3.44 -3.76 -22.20
N TYR A 378 -4.41 -3.10 -21.53
CA TYR A 378 -5.81 -3.54 -21.57
C TYR A 378 -6.47 -3.30 -22.93
N ARG A 379 -6.05 -2.30 -23.70
CA ARG A 379 -6.48 -2.14 -25.11
C ARG A 379 -5.99 -3.31 -25.97
N GLU A 380 -4.75 -3.75 -25.78
CA GLU A 380 -4.21 -4.91 -26.47
C GLU A 380 -4.92 -6.20 -26.04
N TYR A 381 -5.14 -6.37 -24.72
CA TYR A 381 -5.94 -7.48 -24.19
C TYR A 381 -7.33 -7.53 -24.86
N LYS A 382 -8.01 -6.38 -24.93
CA LYS A 382 -9.33 -6.30 -25.61
C LYS A 382 -9.26 -6.67 -27.08
N ARG A 383 -8.25 -6.20 -27.80
CA ARG A 383 -8.05 -6.54 -29.23
C ARG A 383 -7.89 -8.05 -29.43
N LEU A 384 -7.15 -8.71 -28.53
CA LEU A 384 -6.98 -10.16 -28.56
C LEU A 384 -8.28 -10.89 -28.21
N ALA A 385 -9.02 -10.43 -27.21
CA ALA A 385 -10.32 -10.98 -26.82
C ALA A 385 -11.36 -10.86 -27.96
N ASP A 386 -11.45 -9.71 -28.60
CA ASP A 386 -12.32 -9.50 -29.75
C ASP A 386 -11.98 -10.46 -30.92
N ARG A 387 -10.69 -10.73 -31.14
CA ARG A 387 -10.24 -11.66 -32.15
C ARG A 387 -10.64 -13.11 -31.84
N MET A 388 -10.53 -13.52 -30.57
CA MET A 388 -10.98 -14.86 -30.13
C MET A 388 -12.47 -15.05 -30.40
N VAL A 389 -13.31 -14.06 -30.09
CA VAL A 389 -14.74 -14.08 -30.38
C VAL A 389 -15.02 -14.09 -31.90
N ALA A 390 -14.22 -13.37 -32.69
CA ALA A 390 -14.38 -13.39 -34.16
C ALA A 390 -14.08 -14.75 -34.75
N ILE A 391 -13.17 -15.53 -34.14
CA ILE A 391 -12.84 -16.90 -34.57
C ILE A 391 -13.93 -17.89 -34.12
N GLU A 392 -14.35 -17.80 -32.87
CA GLU A 392 -15.35 -18.69 -32.25
C GLU A 392 -16.47 -17.87 -31.56
N PRO A 393 -17.46 -17.37 -32.33
CA PRO A 393 -18.47 -16.44 -31.83
C PRO A 393 -19.37 -17.02 -30.73
N ASP A 394 -19.60 -18.33 -30.71
CA ASP A 394 -20.48 -18.99 -29.74
C ASP A 394 -19.76 -19.50 -28.49
N ASN A 395 -18.44 -19.36 -28.45
CA ASN A 395 -17.66 -19.78 -27.30
C ASN A 395 -17.83 -18.79 -26.12
N LEU A 396 -18.52 -19.24 -25.06
CA LEU A 396 -18.81 -18.42 -23.87
C LEU A 396 -17.53 -17.95 -23.17
N ARG A 397 -16.46 -18.76 -23.19
CA ARG A 397 -15.18 -18.37 -22.58
C ARG A 397 -14.62 -17.11 -23.23
N TRP A 398 -14.64 -17.04 -24.57
CA TRP A 398 -14.13 -15.87 -25.30
C TRP A 398 -15.00 -14.63 -25.11
N ARG A 399 -16.31 -14.81 -25.01
CA ARG A 399 -17.23 -13.71 -24.67
C ARG A 399 -16.93 -13.16 -23.28
N MET A 400 -16.57 -14.04 -22.33
CA MET A 400 -16.13 -13.61 -21.00
C MET A 400 -14.84 -12.79 -21.03
N GLU A 401 -13.87 -13.20 -21.85
CA GLU A 401 -12.62 -12.44 -22.01
C GLU A 401 -12.89 -11.02 -22.55
N VAL A 402 -13.86 -10.86 -23.46
CA VAL A 402 -14.29 -9.52 -23.91
C VAL A 402 -14.89 -8.70 -22.75
N ALA A 403 -15.66 -9.33 -21.86
CA ALA A 403 -16.21 -8.65 -20.68
C ALA A 403 -15.10 -8.22 -19.74
N TYR A 404 -14.16 -9.11 -19.38
CA TYR A 404 -13.00 -8.80 -18.54
C TYR A 404 -12.11 -7.70 -19.13
N ALA A 405 -11.87 -7.76 -20.45
CA ALA A 405 -11.06 -6.74 -21.11
C ALA A 405 -11.73 -5.36 -21.07
N ASN A 406 -13.04 -5.29 -21.26
CA ASN A 406 -13.79 -4.03 -21.11
C ASN A 406 -13.80 -3.53 -19.66
N GLU A 407 -13.94 -4.43 -18.68
CA GLU A 407 -13.90 -4.08 -17.26
C GLU A 407 -12.56 -3.45 -16.89
N ASN A 408 -11.44 -4.13 -17.18
CA ASN A 408 -10.11 -3.68 -16.83
C ASN A 408 -9.72 -2.37 -17.55
N LEU A 409 -10.08 -2.25 -18.83
CA LEU A 409 -9.92 -1.01 -19.57
C LEU A 409 -10.77 0.13 -18.97
N GLY A 410 -12.00 -0.19 -18.58
CA GLY A 410 -12.88 0.75 -17.87
C GLY A 410 -12.29 1.22 -16.54
N ILE A 411 -11.71 0.30 -15.75
CA ILE A 411 -11.04 0.61 -14.49
C ILE A 411 -9.83 1.52 -14.70
N ALA A 412 -9.00 1.27 -15.73
CA ALA A 412 -7.86 2.13 -16.06
C ALA A 412 -8.32 3.54 -16.42
N LEU A 413 -9.31 3.68 -17.32
CA LEU A 413 -9.91 4.95 -17.71
C LEU A 413 -10.55 5.69 -16.53
N PHE A 414 -11.21 4.96 -15.64
CA PHE A 414 -11.81 5.51 -14.42
C PHE A 414 -10.74 6.14 -13.51
N ASN A 415 -9.61 5.46 -13.34
CA ASN A 415 -8.49 5.96 -12.55
C ASN A 415 -7.81 7.18 -13.20
N GLU A 416 -7.83 7.28 -14.53
CA GLU A 416 -7.42 8.49 -15.28
C GLU A 416 -8.47 9.59 -15.27
N ARG A 417 -9.60 9.39 -14.56
CA ARG A 417 -10.72 10.34 -14.47
C ARG A 417 -11.48 10.54 -15.80
N ARG A 418 -11.32 9.67 -16.77
CA ARG A 418 -12.03 9.63 -18.05
C ARG A 418 -13.33 8.84 -17.89
N PHE A 419 -14.23 9.35 -17.04
CA PHE A 419 -15.40 8.62 -16.57
C PHE A 419 -16.36 8.22 -17.68
N ALA A 420 -16.64 9.12 -18.64
CA ALA A 420 -17.55 8.82 -19.77
C ALA A 420 -17.04 7.66 -20.63
N GLU A 421 -15.75 7.60 -20.90
CA GLU A 421 -15.15 6.48 -21.62
C GLU A 421 -15.19 5.19 -20.77
N ALA A 422 -14.92 5.29 -19.47
CA ALA A 422 -15.05 4.17 -18.53
C ALA A 422 -16.48 3.61 -18.53
N THR A 423 -17.50 4.47 -18.42
CA THR A 423 -18.93 4.12 -18.50
C THR A 423 -19.24 3.32 -19.76
N GLN A 424 -18.76 3.79 -20.92
CA GLN A 424 -18.95 3.08 -22.19
C GLN A 424 -18.32 1.68 -22.16
N ARG A 425 -17.12 1.54 -21.57
CA ARG A 425 -16.45 0.22 -21.45
C ARG A 425 -17.22 -0.71 -20.54
N PHE A 426 -17.61 -0.26 -19.36
CA PHE A 426 -18.40 -1.07 -18.43
C PHE A 426 -19.72 -1.50 -19.04
N GLN A 427 -20.44 -0.60 -19.73
CA GLN A 427 -21.67 -0.94 -20.43
C GLN A 427 -21.46 -2.00 -21.53
N SER A 428 -20.34 -1.89 -22.27
CA SER A 428 -19.99 -2.86 -23.32
C SER A 428 -19.67 -4.25 -22.78
N GLY A 429 -19.18 -4.36 -21.54
CA GLY A 429 -18.92 -5.63 -20.87
C GLY A 429 -20.15 -6.33 -20.32
N ILE A 430 -21.25 -5.61 -20.06
CA ILE A 430 -22.47 -6.18 -19.44
C ILE A 430 -23.17 -7.15 -20.38
N ASN A 431 -23.38 -6.79 -21.63
CA ASN A 431 -24.14 -7.63 -22.58
C ASN A 431 -23.58 -9.06 -22.75
N PRO A 432 -22.24 -9.26 -22.92
CA PRO A 432 -21.64 -10.59 -22.95
C PRO A 432 -21.92 -11.40 -21.67
N LEU A 433 -21.82 -10.75 -20.47
CA LEU A 433 -22.06 -11.38 -19.18
C LEU A 433 -23.52 -11.75 -18.97
N GLU A 434 -24.46 -10.90 -19.34
CA GLU A 434 -25.90 -11.20 -19.28
C GLU A 434 -26.28 -12.37 -20.17
N SER A 435 -25.71 -12.40 -21.39
CA SER A 435 -25.88 -13.51 -22.30
C SER A 435 -25.34 -14.82 -21.71
N ALA A 436 -24.12 -14.80 -21.16
CA ALA A 436 -23.50 -15.98 -20.54
C ALA A 436 -24.27 -16.46 -19.31
N ALA A 437 -24.70 -15.55 -18.43
CA ALA A 437 -25.49 -15.87 -17.26
C ALA A 437 -26.90 -16.36 -17.61
N GLY A 438 -27.46 -15.96 -18.75
CA GLY A 438 -28.71 -16.46 -19.30
C GLY A 438 -28.61 -17.89 -19.85
N ILE A 439 -27.48 -18.23 -20.48
CA ILE A 439 -27.21 -19.57 -21.02
C ILE A 439 -26.90 -20.56 -19.90
N ASP A 440 -26.07 -20.19 -18.95
CA ASP A 440 -25.73 -20.99 -17.77
C ASP A 440 -26.09 -20.24 -16.48
N SER A 441 -27.35 -20.34 -16.10
CA SER A 441 -27.88 -19.71 -14.89
C SER A 441 -27.36 -20.32 -13.58
N THR A 442 -26.62 -21.43 -13.63
CA THR A 442 -26.03 -22.09 -12.45
C THR A 442 -24.59 -21.65 -12.18
N ASN A 443 -23.94 -21.05 -13.16
CA ASN A 443 -22.55 -20.62 -13.07
C ASN A 443 -22.39 -19.41 -12.15
N GLY A 444 -21.83 -19.65 -10.96
CA GLY A 444 -21.60 -18.62 -9.94
C GLY A 444 -20.63 -17.53 -10.40
N THR A 445 -19.65 -17.88 -11.26
CA THR A 445 -18.65 -16.94 -11.77
C THR A 445 -19.28 -15.86 -12.65
N TYR A 446 -20.10 -16.26 -13.64
CA TYR A 446 -20.77 -15.29 -14.53
C TYR A 446 -21.63 -14.29 -13.74
N ARG A 447 -22.29 -14.78 -12.73
CA ARG A 447 -23.14 -13.94 -11.85
C ARG A 447 -22.32 -13.00 -10.99
N ALA A 448 -21.21 -13.49 -10.42
CA ALA A 448 -20.33 -12.68 -9.62
C ALA A 448 -19.69 -11.54 -10.42
N GLU A 449 -19.30 -11.83 -11.67
CA GLU A 449 -18.71 -10.83 -12.55
C GLU A 449 -19.72 -9.83 -13.09
N LEU A 450 -20.94 -10.27 -13.40
CA LEU A 450 -22.03 -9.36 -13.75
C LEU A 450 -22.33 -8.38 -12.59
N ALA A 451 -22.37 -8.89 -11.35
CA ALA A 451 -22.55 -8.03 -10.18
C ALA A 451 -21.38 -7.03 -10.03
N ASN A 452 -20.16 -7.47 -10.26
CA ASN A 452 -18.96 -6.61 -10.20
C ASN A 452 -19.04 -5.48 -11.23
N LEU A 453 -19.33 -5.82 -12.47
CA LEU A 453 -19.39 -4.87 -13.57
C LEU A 453 -20.57 -3.87 -13.42
N LEU A 454 -21.72 -4.31 -12.92
CA LEU A 454 -22.80 -3.40 -12.52
C LEU A 454 -22.34 -2.42 -11.44
N GLY A 455 -21.50 -2.89 -10.51
CA GLY A 455 -20.89 -2.05 -9.48
C GLY A 455 -20.01 -0.95 -10.07
N TRP A 456 -19.14 -1.28 -11.01
CA TRP A 456 -18.27 -0.31 -11.68
C TRP A 456 -19.06 0.66 -12.55
N LEU A 457 -20.08 0.19 -13.28
CA LEU A 457 -20.96 1.03 -14.07
C LEU A 457 -21.68 2.07 -13.19
N ALA A 458 -22.23 1.63 -12.06
CA ALA A 458 -22.86 2.55 -11.12
C ALA A 458 -21.88 3.58 -10.55
N GLU A 459 -20.66 3.15 -10.22
CA GLU A 459 -19.61 4.03 -9.71
C GLU A 459 -19.17 5.07 -10.75
N SER A 460 -19.09 4.66 -12.02
CA SER A 460 -18.76 5.57 -13.11
C SER A 460 -19.84 6.62 -13.30
N HIS A 461 -21.10 6.25 -13.33
CA HIS A 461 -22.22 7.20 -13.35
C HIS A 461 -22.23 8.11 -12.14
N ARG A 462 -21.90 7.59 -10.94
CA ARG A 462 -21.75 8.41 -9.74
C ARG A 462 -20.65 9.45 -9.89
N ALA A 463 -19.52 9.07 -10.47
CA ALA A 463 -18.40 9.99 -10.71
C ALA A 463 -18.73 11.07 -11.73
N GLU A 464 -19.53 10.75 -12.77
CA GLU A 464 -20.05 11.71 -13.75
C GLU A 464 -21.14 12.63 -13.21
N GLY A 465 -21.69 12.32 -12.04
CA GLY A 465 -22.80 13.06 -11.45
C GLY A 465 -24.20 12.60 -11.88
N HIS A 466 -24.32 11.48 -12.60
CA HIS A 466 -25.59 10.86 -12.96
C HIS A 466 -26.13 10.03 -11.79
N LEU A 467 -26.39 10.69 -10.65
CA LEU A 467 -26.66 10.02 -9.37
C LEU A 467 -27.91 9.15 -9.39
N GLN A 468 -28.98 9.55 -10.08
CA GLN A 468 -30.20 8.77 -10.16
C GLN A 468 -29.96 7.46 -10.94
N THR A 469 -29.29 7.54 -12.08
CA THR A 469 -28.87 6.35 -12.87
C THR A 469 -27.97 5.43 -12.06
N ALA A 470 -27.03 6.01 -11.31
CA ALA A 470 -26.16 5.24 -10.42
C ALA A 470 -26.93 4.48 -9.35
N ILE A 471 -27.97 5.11 -8.75
CA ILE A 471 -28.85 4.46 -7.78
C ILE A 471 -29.59 3.29 -8.43
N GLU A 472 -30.18 3.48 -9.60
CA GLU A 472 -30.94 2.45 -10.31
C GLU A 472 -30.07 1.22 -10.63
N ILE A 473 -28.87 1.45 -11.15
CA ILE A 473 -27.92 0.37 -11.48
C ILE A 473 -27.44 -0.32 -10.19
N ARG A 474 -27.14 0.44 -9.13
CA ARG A 474 -26.68 -0.11 -7.86
C ARG A 474 -27.79 -0.91 -7.17
N GLN A 475 -29.04 -0.43 -7.22
CA GLN A 475 -30.19 -1.16 -6.72
C GLN A 475 -30.37 -2.49 -7.49
N ARG A 476 -30.25 -2.44 -8.83
CA ARG A 476 -30.26 -3.65 -9.66
C ARG A 476 -29.18 -4.64 -9.24
N GLN A 477 -27.96 -4.17 -8.94
CA GLN A 477 -26.86 -5.02 -8.44
C GLN A 477 -27.23 -5.66 -7.09
N VAL A 478 -27.72 -4.85 -6.14
CA VAL A 478 -28.13 -5.33 -4.81
C VAL A 478 -29.22 -6.38 -4.94
N ASP A 479 -30.32 -6.06 -5.65
CA ASP A 479 -31.45 -6.98 -5.87
C ASP A 479 -31.02 -8.29 -6.56
N PHE A 480 -30.04 -8.20 -7.46
CA PHE A 480 -29.46 -9.36 -8.12
C PHE A 480 -28.70 -10.25 -7.13
N LEU A 481 -27.81 -9.67 -6.33
CA LEU A 481 -27.03 -10.39 -5.32
C LEU A 481 -27.94 -10.99 -4.22
N ASP A 482 -28.95 -10.25 -3.78
CA ASP A 482 -29.88 -10.71 -2.73
C ASP A 482 -30.73 -11.90 -3.19
N ARG A 483 -31.16 -11.90 -4.45
CA ARG A 483 -31.85 -13.04 -5.05
C ARG A 483 -30.99 -14.28 -5.21
N LEU A 484 -29.69 -14.09 -5.51
CA LEU A 484 -28.75 -15.20 -5.63
C LEU A 484 -28.48 -15.91 -4.31
N ILE A 485 -28.54 -15.16 -3.21
CA ILE A 485 -28.18 -15.62 -1.86
C ILE A 485 -29.44 -15.91 -1.01
N GLY A 486 -30.57 -16.23 -1.64
CA GLY A 486 -31.84 -16.44 -0.97
C GLY A 486 -31.80 -17.33 0.28
N PRO A 487 -32.83 -17.29 1.15
CA PRO A 487 -32.85 -18.02 2.40
C PRO A 487 -32.79 -19.54 2.12
N GLY A 488 -31.70 -20.19 2.60
CA GLY A 488 -31.50 -21.64 2.46
C GLY A 488 -30.48 -22.05 1.39
N ALA A 489 -29.92 -21.12 0.61
CA ALA A 489 -28.82 -21.43 -0.30
C ALA A 489 -27.55 -21.83 0.48
N VAL A 490 -26.83 -22.84 0.00
CA VAL A 490 -25.45 -23.09 0.44
C VAL A 490 -24.69 -21.77 0.35
N ILE A 491 -24.09 -21.34 1.47
CA ILE A 491 -23.50 -19.99 1.59
C ILE A 491 -22.31 -19.89 0.63
N ASP A 492 -22.52 -19.28 -0.54
CA ASP A 492 -21.37 -18.82 -1.33
C ASP A 492 -20.78 -17.56 -0.67
N VAL A 493 -19.72 -17.78 0.09
CA VAL A 493 -19.03 -16.72 0.83
C VAL A 493 -18.55 -15.60 -0.10
N ARG A 494 -18.17 -15.91 -1.33
CA ARG A 494 -17.70 -14.94 -2.33
C ARG A 494 -18.82 -13.99 -2.77
N LEU A 495 -20.02 -14.50 -2.99
CA LEU A 495 -21.18 -13.66 -3.31
C LEU A 495 -21.60 -12.80 -2.12
N ARG A 496 -21.57 -13.34 -0.90
CA ARG A 496 -21.84 -12.56 0.32
C ARG A 496 -20.83 -11.46 0.53
N GLU A 497 -19.58 -11.70 0.23
CA GLU A 497 -18.55 -10.67 0.28
C GLU A 497 -18.85 -9.52 -0.69
N LYS A 498 -19.35 -9.81 -1.90
CA LYS A 498 -19.72 -8.80 -2.89
C LYS A 498 -20.98 -7.99 -2.50
N GLN A 499 -21.86 -8.52 -1.64
CA GLN A 499 -23.01 -7.75 -1.12
C GLN A 499 -22.55 -6.55 -0.28
N ILE A 500 -21.46 -6.68 0.50
CA ILE A 500 -21.02 -5.62 1.41
C ILE A 500 -20.73 -4.32 0.66
N PRO A 501 -19.78 -4.27 -0.32
CA PRO A 501 -19.54 -3.05 -1.06
C PRO A 501 -20.73 -2.60 -1.92
N ALA A 502 -21.63 -3.50 -2.32
CA ALA A 502 -22.84 -3.13 -3.06
C ALA A 502 -23.81 -2.31 -2.19
N HIS A 503 -24.12 -2.79 -0.99
CA HIS A 503 -24.95 -2.06 -0.02
C HIS A 503 -24.26 -0.78 0.47
N GLU A 504 -22.97 -0.83 0.76
CA GLU A 504 -22.17 0.33 1.18
C GLU A 504 -22.24 1.45 0.12
N ALA A 505 -22.00 1.12 -1.14
CA ALA A 505 -22.05 2.10 -2.23
C ALA A 505 -23.48 2.63 -2.49
N LEU A 506 -24.51 1.80 -2.33
CA LEU A 506 -25.90 2.25 -2.39
C LEU A 506 -26.22 3.20 -1.22
N GLY A 507 -25.72 2.91 -0.03
CA GLY A 507 -25.79 3.80 1.13
C GLY A 507 -25.17 5.16 0.85
N HIS A 508 -23.98 5.21 0.26
CA HIS A 508 -23.33 6.47 -0.14
C HIS A 508 -24.12 7.25 -1.20
N LEU A 509 -24.73 6.57 -2.16
CA LEU A 509 -25.59 7.21 -3.17
C LEU A 509 -26.84 7.81 -2.53
N PHE A 510 -27.48 7.10 -1.62
CA PHE A 510 -28.63 7.64 -0.88
C PHE A 510 -28.24 8.84 -0.01
N ALA A 511 -27.09 8.78 0.70
CA ALA A 511 -26.55 9.92 1.44
C ALA A 511 -26.31 11.13 0.52
N SER A 512 -25.71 10.91 -0.64
CA SER A 512 -25.42 11.97 -1.62
C SER A 512 -26.69 12.63 -2.18
N THR A 513 -27.82 11.94 -2.16
CA THR A 513 -29.13 12.44 -2.67
C THR A 513 -30.09 12.87 -1.57
N GLY A 514 -29.64 12.91 -0.30
CA GLY A 514 -30.43 13.33 0.86
C GLY A 514 -31.44 12.28 1.34
N LYS A 515 -31.36 11.04 0.88
CA LYS A 515 -32.22 9.92 1.30
C LYS A 515 -31.63 9.22 2.52
N THR A 516 -31.54 9.94 3.62
CA THR A 516 -30.76 9.59 4.81
C THR A 516 -31.19 8.28 5.47
N ASP A 517 -32.49 8.05 5.66
CA ASP A 517 -32.98 6.81 6.29
C ASP A 517 -32.65 5.58 5.43
N GLN A 518 -32.76 5.71 4.11
CA GLN A 518 -32.39 4.65 3.18
C GLN A 518 -30.87 4.41 3.22
N SER A 519 -30.06 5.46 3.34
CA SER A 519 -28.61 5.38 3.50
C SER A 519 -28.24 4.60 4.77
N ILE A 520 -28.80 4.97 5.92
CA ILE A 520 -28.57 4.31 7.21
C ILE A 520 -28.95 2.82 7.13
N GLU A 521 -30.07 2.50 6.49
CA GLU A 521 -30.51 1.11 6.35
C GLU A 521 -29.51 0.29 5.52
N GLN A 522 -29.04 0.83 4.39
CA GLN A 522 -28.05 0.14 3.56
C GLN A 522 -26.74 -0.10 4.31
N PHE A 523 -26.23 0.87 5.08
CA PHE A 523 -25.05 0.68 5.90
C PHE A 523 -25.27 -0.34 7.04
N ARG A 524 -26.46 -0.42 7.62
CA ARG A 524 -26.80 -1.47 8.60
C ARG A 524 -26.76 -2.86 8.00
N VAL A 525 -27.33 -3.04 6.81
CA VAL A 525 -27.29 -4.30 6.07
C VAL A 525 -25.86 -4.69 5.80
N ALA A 526 -25.06 -3.78 5.22
CA ALA A 526 -23.64 -4.01 4.94
C ALA A 526 -22.85 -4.40 6.19
N ALA A 527 -23.06 -3.68 7.32
CA ALA A 527 -22.38 -3.98 8.58
C ALA A 527 -22.79 -5.36 9.13
N THR A 528 -24.06 -5.73 9.02
CA THR A 528 -24.57 -7.03 9.47
C THR A 528 -23.94 -8.18 8.68
N ILE A 529 -23.83 -8.03 7.35
CA ILE A 529 -23.21 -9.04 6.48
C ILE A 529 -21.71 -9.15 6.81
N ALA A 530 -21.01 -8.01 6.94
CA ALA A 530 -19.59 -7.98 7.27
C ALA A 530 -19.30 -8.63 8.63
N ASP A 531 -20.19 -8.46 9.63
CA ASP A 531 -20.05 -9.11 10.92
C ASP A 531 -20.21 -10.62 10.85
N ARG A 532 -21.20 -11.09 10.10
CA ARG A 532 -21.41 -12.52 9.89
C ARG A 532 -20.16 -13.16 9.28
N LEU A 533 -19.56 -12.55 8.24
CA LEU A 533 -18.36 -13.05 7.62
C LEU A 533 -17.17 -13.01 8.59
N ARG A 534 -16.98 -11.90 9.30
CA ARG A 534 -15.93 -11.78 10.32
C ARG A 534 -16.05 -12.81 11.46
N THR A 535 -17.28 -13.24 11.79
CA THR A 535 -17.51 -14.28 12.79
C THR A 535 -17.10 -15.67 12.28
N LEU A 536 -17.23 -15.92 10.97
CA LEU A 536 -16.78 -17.18 10.35
C LEU A 536 -15.25 -17.31 10.41
N GLU A 537 -14.53 -16.22 10.13
CA GLU A 537 -13.06 -16.20 10.15
C GLU A 537 -12.55 -14.87 10.74
N PRO A 538 -12.36 -14.81 12.07
CA PRO A 538 -11.99 -13.58 12.76
C PRO A 538 -10.61 -13.02 12.38
N THR A 539 -9.72 -13.83 11.82
CA THR A 539 -8.39 -13.45 11.38
C THR A 539 -8.35 -12.87 9.97
N ASN A 540 -9.42 -13.04 9.18
CA ASN A 540 -9.50 -12.54 7.81
C ASN A 540 -9.43 -11.01 7.79
N SER A 541 -8.36 -10.47 7.21
CA SER A 541 -8.09 -9.03 7.20
C SER A 541 -9.08 -8.26 6.33
N ILE A 542 -9.56 -8.85 5.22
CA ILE A 542 -10.53 -8.23 4.30
C ILE A 542 -11.87 -8.05 5.02
N TRP A 543 -12.36 -9.10 5.67
CA TRP A 543 -13.65 -9.05 6.38
C TRP A 543 -13.61 -8.13 7.60
N ARG A 544 -12.47 -8.08 8.31
CA ARG A 544 -12.26 -7.08 9.37
C ARG A 544 -12.29 -5.66 8.81
N ARG A 545 -11.68 -5.43 7.64
CA ARG A 545 -11.68 -4.13 6.97
C ARG A 545 -13.09 -3.70 6.58
N TYR A 546 -13.87 -4.58 5.98
CA TYR A 546 -15.28 -4.32 5.69
C TYR A 546 -16.09 -4.02 6.96
N ALA A 547 -15.93 -4.81 8.02
CA ALA A 547 -16.64 -4.59 9.27
C ALA A 547 -16.27 -3.27 9.95
N ALA A 548 -15.05 -2.77 9.79
CA ALA A 548 -14.67 -1.44 10.25
C ALA A 548 -15.26 -0.34 9.36
N ALA A 549 -15.13 -0.45 8.03
CA ALA A 549 -15.59 0.54 7.06
C ALA A 549 -17.10 0.80 7.18
N THR A 550 -17.90 -0.26 7.08
CA THR A 550 -19.37 -0.16 7.13
C THR A 550 -19.88 0.44 8.43
N ARG A 551 -19.23 0.16 9.56
CA ARG A 551 -19.57 0.79 10.84
C ARG A 551 -19.20 2.26 10.89
N LEU A 552 -18.06 2.64 10.36
CA LEU A 552 -17.65 4.03 10.32
C LEU A 552 -18.57 4.86 9.41
N ASP A 553 -19.00 4.29 8.30
CA ASP A 553 -19.98 4.92 7.41
C ASP A 553 -21.34 5.06 8.06
N LEU A 554 -21.84 4.01 8.72
CA LEU A 554 -23.07 4.06 9.50
C LEU A 554 -23.00 5.12 10.61
N ALA A 555 -21.90 5.14 11.34
CA ALA A 555 -21.69 6.11 12.41
C ALA A 555 -21.60 7.55 11.89
N ARG A 556 -20.99 7.75 10.73
CA ARG A 556 -20.92 9.06 10.07
C ARG A 556 -22.32 9.58 9.71
N GLU A 557 -23.15 8.73 9.10
CA GLU A 557 -24.52 9.11 8.74
C GLU A 557 -25.40 9.38 9.97
N LEU A 558 -25.31 8.52 10.98
CA LEU A 558 -26.04 8.72 12.25
C LEU A 558 -25.59 10.04 12.93
N ALA A 559 -24.28 10.33 12.98
CA ALA A 559 -23.79 11.57 13.56
C ALA A 559 -24.24 12.80 12.77
N GLY A 560 -24.24 12.71 11.43
CA GLY A 560 -24.70 13.77 10.53
C GLY A 560 -26.17 14.13 10.70
N THR A 561 -27.00 13.18 11.12
CA THR A 561 -28.43 13.38 11.39
C THR A 561 -28.74 13.74 12.85
N GLY A 562 -27.70 13.99 13.66
CA GLY A 562 -27.88 14.30 15.09
C GLY A 562 -28.15 13.08 15.97
N ARG A 563 -28.19 11.87 15.43
CA ARG A 563 -28.37 10.61 16.20
C ARG A 563 -27.08 10.19 16.91
N THR A 564 -26.50 11.13 17.66
CA THR A 564 -25.16 11.01 18.25
C THR A 564 -25.05 9.86 19.26
N GLN A 565 -26.12 9.61 20.01
CA GLN A 565 -26.15 8.52 21.01
C GLN A 565 -26.08 7.14 20.34
N GLU A 566 -26.66 6.99 19.16
CA GLU A 566 -26.56 5.75 18.37
C GLU A 566 -25.21 5.69 17.63
N ALA A 567 -24.71 6.82 17.14
CA ALA A 567 -23.45 6.89 16.41
C ALA A 567 -22.24 6.48 17.25
N ALA A 568 -22.18 6.88 18.53
CA ALA A 568 -21.03 6.71 19.39
C ALA A 568 -20.59 5.24 19.57
N PRO A 569 -21.48 4.31 19.97
CA PRO A 569 -21.09 2.90 20.12
C PRO A 569 -20.69 2.25 18.78
N VAL A 570 -21.35 2.61 17.69
CA VAL A 570 -21.02 2.11 16.35
C VAL A 570 -19.64 2.60 15.92
N ALA A 571 -19.33 3.90 16.10
CA ALA A 571 -18.01 4.46 15.83
C ALA A 571 -16.92 3.79 16.65
N ASN A 572 -17.15 3.61 17.95
CA ASN A 572 -16.18 2.97 18.85
C ASN A 572 -15.87 1.53 18.42
N SER A 573 -16.91 0.76 18.04
CA SER A 573 -16.73 -0.59 17.53
C SER A 573 -15.94 -0.61 16.21
N GLY A 574 -16.28 0.26 15.25
CA GLY A 574 -15.57 0.40 13.99
C GLY A 574 -14.09 0.79 14.19
N CYS A 575 -13.84 1.76 15.07
CA CYS A 575 -12.49 2.21 15.42
C CYS A 575 -11.65 1.12 16.09
N ALA A 576 -12.24 0.32 16.98
CA ALA A 576 -11.53 -0.79 17.61
C ALA A 576 -11.03 -1.80 16.58
N ILE A 577 -11.84 -2.11 15.57
CA ILE A 577 -11.46 -3.01 14.48
C ILE A 577 -10.40 -2.35 13.58
N ALA A 578 -10.57 -1.08 13.23
CA ALA A 578 -9.64 -0.33 12.36
C ALA A 578 -8.22 -0.27 12.95
N ASN A 579 -8.10 -0.04 14.25
CA ASN A 579 -6.82 0.03 14.95
C ASN A 579 -6.03 -1.28 14.89
N LEU A 580 -6.70 -2.44 14.83
CA LEU A 580 -6.05 -3.75 14.69
C LEU A 580 -5.36 -3.93 13.33
N GLY A 581 -5.88 -3.28 12.26
CA GLY A 581 -5.44 -3.48 10.88
C GLY A 581 -4.42 -2.47 10.37
N LYS A 582 -4.14 -1.39 11.09
CA LYS A 582 -3.28 -0.27 10.66
C LYS A 582 -3.69 0.36 9.32
N TRP A 583 -5.00 0.36 9.01
CA TRP A 583 -5.53 0.90 7.75
C TRP A 583 -5.69 2.43 7.84
N GLY A 584 -4.90 3.14 7.08
CA GLY A 584 -4.83 4.60 7.16
C GLY A 584 -6.16 5.30 6.89
N LYS A 585 -6.87 4.96 5.79
CA LYS A 585 -8.18 5.56 5.47
C LYS A 585 -9.23 5.31 6.55
N LEU A 586 -9.26 4.12 7.11
CA LEU A 586 -10.21 3.79 8.19
C LEU A 586 -9.84 4.51 9.48
N ASN A 587 -8.56 4.64 9.78
CA ASN A 587 -8.11 5.43 10.94
C ASN A 587 -8.47 6.91 10.78
N TYR A 588 -8.31 7.48 9.57
CA TYR A 588 -8.82 8.82 9.26
C TYR A 588 -10.33 8.91 9.54
N GLY A 589 -11.12 8.00 8.96
CA GLY A 589 -12.58 7.95 9.15
C GLY A 589 -12.98 7.83 10.62
N CYS A 590 -12.24 7.01 11.38
CA CYS A 590 -12.42 6.88 12.82
C CYS A 590 -12.23 8.20 13.56
N TYR A 591 -11.12 8.89 13.33
CA TYR A 591 -10.85 10.17 14.00
C TYR A 591 -11.86 11.24 13.57
N ALA A 592 -12.20 11.31 12.28
CA ALA A 592 -13.15 12.28 11.75
C ALA A 592 -14.55 12.09 12.34
N VAL A 593 -15.07 10.86 12.38
CA VAL A 593 -16.42 10.60 12.93
C VAL A 593 -16.48 10.82 14.42
N ARG A 594 -15.46 10.40 15.17
CA ARG A 594 -15.39 10.63 16.62
C ARG A 594 -15.26 12.12 16.95
N SER A 595 -14.52 12.88 16.13
CA SER A 595 -14.44 14.33 16.27
C SER A 595 -15.81 15.00 16.10
N ARG A 596 -16.59 14.61 15.11
CA ARG A 596 -17.97 15.10 14.92
C ARG A 596 -18.88 14.74 16.11
N ILE A 597 -18.78 13.51 16.62
CA ILE A 597 -19.54 13.06 17.79
C ILE A 597 -19.14 13.87 19.03
N ALA A 598 -17.85 14.09 19.28
CA ALA A 598 -17.36 14.89 20.39
C ALA A 598 -17.85 16.34 20.29
N LEU A 599 -17.80 16.94 19.09
CA LEU A 599 -18.32 18.27 18.84
C LEU A 599 -19.83 18.39 19.11
N ALA A 600 -20.60 17.40 18.66
CA ALA A 600 -22.04 17.34 18.89
C ALA A 600 -22.38 17.15 20.38
N SER A 601 -21.52 16.47 21.13
CA SER A 601 -21.64 16.27 22.59
C SER A 601 -21.09 17.45 23.42
N GLY A 602 -20.60 18.52 22.77
CA GLY A 602 -20.09 19.73 23.45
C GLY A 602 -18.62 19.67 23.86
N SER A 603 -17.89 18.58 23.63
CA SER A 603 -16.47 18.44 23.96
C SER A 603 -15.58 19.00 22.84
N THR A 604 -15.44 20.33 22.80
CA THR A 604 -14.64 21.02 21.78
C THR A 604 -13.16 20.64 21.81
N ALA A 605 -12.60 20.40 23.01
CA ALA A 605 -11.21 20.01 23.18
C ALA A 605 -10.94 18.62 22.55
N ASP A 606 -11.77 17.62 22.85
CA ASP A 606 -11.65 16.28 22.26
C ASP A 606 -11.90 16.32 20.77
N ALA A 607 -12.90 17.09 20.32
CA ALA A 607 -13.19 17.27 18.90
C ALA A 607 -11.97 17.81 18.15
N THR A 608 -11.32 18.84 18.70
CA THR A 608 -10.10 19.43 18.11
C THR A 608 -8.95 18.44 18.08
N ALA A 609 -8.70 17.72 19.17
CA ALA A 609 -7.63 16.72 19.22
C ALA A 609 -7.83 15.61 18.19
N LEU A 610 -9.06 15.13 18.03
CA LEU A 610 -9.42 14.10 17.06
C LEU A 610 -9.34 14.60 15.61
N ALA A 611 -9.80 15.83 15.35
CA ALA A 611 -9.69 16.44 14.01
C ALA A 611 -8.22 16.63 13.58
N ASN A 612 -7.35 17.03 14.49
CA ASN A 612 -5.92 17.13 14.22
C ASN A 612 -5.29 15.75 13.95
N ARG A 613 -5.73 14.69 14.65
CA ARG A 613 -5.30 13.32 14.35
C ARG A 613 -5.78 12.87 12.98
N ALA A 614 -7.01 13.20 12.59
CA ALA A 614 -7.51 12.94 11.23
C ALA A 614 -6.63 13.64 10.19
N LEU A 615 -6.30 14.90 10.38
CA LEU A 615 -5.41 15.66 9.49
C LEU A 615 -4.02 15.03 9.38
N GLN A 616 -3.42 14.67 10.52
CA GLN A 616 -2.13 13.99 10.54
C GLN A 616 -2.17 12.66 9.77
N THR A 617 -3.25 11.89 9.96
CA THR A 617 -3.44 10.62 9.27
C THR A 617 -3.62 10.82 7.76
N ALA A 618 -4.40 11.82 7.33
CA ALA A 618 -4.58 12.16 5.93
C ALA A 618 -3.27 12.55 5.22
N ARG A 619 -2.36 13.21 5.94
CA ARG A 619 -1.04 13.64 5.43
C ARG A 619 0.05 12.59 5.51
N ALA A 620 -0.09 11.59 6.35
CA ALA A 620 1.03 10.68 6.68
C ALA A 620 1.42 9.73 5.54
N GLY A 621 0.61 9.57 4.51
CA GLY A 621 0.94 8.76 3.33
C GLY A 621 1.33 7.30 3.63
N THR A 622 0.87 6.71 4.75
CA THR A 622 1.32 5.39 5.20
C THR A 622 0.34 4.28 4.84
N GLY A 623 0.86 3.25 4.18
CA GLY A 623 0.26 1.91 4.08
C GLY A 623 -0.84 1.75 3.02
N ASP A 624 -1.89 2.56 3.02
CA ASP A 624 -2.98 2.59 2.04
C ASP A 624 -2.98 3.92 1.29
N ARG A 625 -1.87 4.38 0.71
CA ARG A 625 -1.73 5.63 -0.07
C ARG A 625 -2.80 6.70 0.27
N ILE A 626 -2.74 7.26 1.49
CA ILE A 626 -3.59 8.40 1.86
C ILE A 626 -2.86 9.69 1.45
N ASP A 627 -2.61 9.85 0.20
CA ASP A 627 -2.29 11.16 -0.37
C ASP A 627 -3.51 11.64 -1.14
N ASP A 628 -4.64 11.77 -0.42
CA ASP A 628 -5.89 12.25 -0.97
C ASP A 628 -6.09 13.69 -0.49
N PRO A 629 -5.89 14.68 -1.36
CA PRO A 629 -6.02 16.08 -1.03
C PRO A 629 -7.41 16.46 -0.53
N PHE A 630 -8.44 15.71 -0.92
CA PHE A 630 -9.81 15.95 -0.45
C PHE A 630 -10.02 15.47 1.00
N LEU A 631 -9.36 14.40 1.44
CA LEU A 631 -9.38 14.01 2.85
C LEU A 631 -8.66 15.04 3.72
N VAL A 632 -7.58 15.64 3.22
CA VAL A 632 -6.90 16.74 3.89
C VAL A 632 -7.82 17.97 3.96
N ALA A 633 -8.51 18.31 2.87
CA ALA A 633 -9.48 19.39 2.82
C ALA A 633 -10.63 19.20 3.83
N GLN A 634 -11.19 17.99 3.89
CA GLN A 634 -12.25 17.62 4.84
C GLN A 634 -11.77 17.72 6.30
N ALA A 635 -10.54 17.32 6.59
CA ALA A 635 -9.98 17.44 7.93
C ALA A 635 -9.83 18.90 8.34
N TYR A 636 -9.34 19.75 7.44
CA TYR A 636 -9.26 21.19 7.69
C TYR A 636 -10.63 21.84 7.84
N ARG A 637 -11.60 21.46 7.01
CA ARG A 637 -12.97 21.93 7.16
C ARG A 637 -13.52 21.58 8.55
N LEU A 638 -13.30 20.38 9.01
CA LEU A 638 -13.72 19.93 10.34
C LEU A 638 -13.04 20.76 11.44
N ILE A 639 -11.74 21.02 11.36
CA ILE A 639 -11.00 21.86 12.29
C ILE A 639 -11.57 23.28 12.32
N GLY A 640 -11.83 23.84 11.14
CA GLY A 640 -12.43 25.18 11.02
C GLY A 640 -13.84 25.24 11.60
N ASP A 641 -14.67 24.22 11.35
CA ASP A 641 -16.03 24.15 11.89
C ASP A 641 -16.03 24.05 13.42
N ILE A 642 -15.06 23.32 14.00
CA ILE A 642 -14.87 23.25 15.46
C ILE A 642 -14.46 24.60 16.01
N ALA A 643 -13.50 25.29 15.38
CA ALA A 643 -13.03 26.62 15.80
C ALA A 643 -14.14 27.65 15.74
N ALA A 644 -14.92 27.68 14.66
CA ALA A 644 -16.06 28.56 14.49
C ALA A 644 -17.11 28.36 15.58
N ARG A 645 -17.42 27.09 15.91
CA ARG A 645 -18.36 26.76 16.97
C ARG A 645 -17.86 27.15 18.36
N GLY A 646 -16.52 27.16 18.54
CA GLY A 646 -15.85 27.67 19.74
C GLY A 646 -15.70 29.19 19.80
N GLY A 647 -16.15 29.93 18.76
CA GLY A 647 -16.05 31.40 18.68
C GLY A 647 -14.71 31.93 18.15
N ASP A 648 -13.78 31.08 17.76
CA ASP A 648 -12.48 31.46 17.19
C ASP A 648 -12.59 31.57 15.66
N SER A 649 -13.11 32.73 15.23
CA SER A 649 -13.32 33.03 13.79
C SER A 649 -12.01 33.14 13.02
N ALA A 650 -10.92 33.56 13.64
CA ALA A 650 -9.62 33.68 12.99
C ALA A 650 -9.07 32.30 12.63
N ARG A 651 -9.02 31.41 13.60
CA ARG A 651 -8.59 30.02 13.42
C ARG A 651 -9.51 29.24 12.49
N ALA A 652 -10.81 29.51 12.53
CA ALA A 652 -11.75 28.90 11.58
C ALA A 652 -11.42 29.27 10.15
N THR A 653 -11.23 30.59 9.88
CA THR A 653 -10.89 31.11 8.57
C THR A 653 -9.55 30.57 8.05
N GLU A 654 -8.56 30.52 8.92
CA GLU A 654 -7.24 29.93 8.62
C GLU A 654 -7.37 28.46 8.17
N ALA A 655 -8.08 27.64 8.95
CA ALA A 655 -8.27 26.24 8.66
C ALA A 655 -9.03 26.02 7.33
N TRP A 656 -10.11 26.76 7.09
CA TRP A 656 -10.85 26.64 5.83
C TRP A 656 -10.03 27.07 4.61
N ASN A 657 -9.20 28.12 4.72
CA ASN A 657 -8.27 28.51 3.65
C ASN A 657 -7.22 27.43 3.40
N ALA A 658 -6.67 26.81 4.46
CA ALA A 658 -5.75 25.68 4.33
C ALA A 658 -6.41 24.47 3.65
N GLY A 659 -7.67 24.19 3.98
CA GLY A 659 -8.47 23.17 3.31
C GLY A 659 -8.67 23.46 1.84
N LEU A 660 -9.04 24.69 1.51
CA LEU A 660 -9.21 25.11 0.12
C LEU A 660 -7.91 25.02 -0.67
N ALA A 661 -6.79 25.42 -0.08
CA ALA A 661 -5.46 25.36 -0.69
C ALA A 661 -4.95 23.91 -0.91
N SER A 662 -5.49 22.92 -0.19
CA SER A 662 -5.13 21.52 -0.39
C SER A 662 -5.81 20.90 -1.61
N ILE A 663 -6.90 21.49 -2.12
CA ILE A 663 -7.62 20.99 -3.30
C ILE A 663 -6.85 21.39 -4.56
N PRO A 664 -6.42 20.45 -5.41
CA PRO A 664 -5.78 20.78 -6.68
C PRO A 664 -6.74 21.56 -7.59
N SER A 665 -6.23 22.56 -8.30
CA SER A 665 -7.01 23.50 -9.11
C SER A 665 -7.83 22.87 -10.25
N ASN A 666 -7.46 21.65 -10.67
CA ASN A 666 -8.08 20.90 -11.78
C ASN A 666 -8.78 19.60 -11.32
N ALA A 667 -8.95 19.36 -10.02
CA ALA A 667 -9.31 18.04 -9.53
C ALA A 667 -10.78 17.87 -9.10
N ALA A 668 -11.55 18.98 -8.92
CA ALA A 668 -12.93 18.86 -8.44
C ALA A 668 -13.91 18.57 -9.61
N GLU A 669 -14.01 17.29 -10.00
CA GLU A 669 -14.89 16.85 -11.08
C GLU A 669 -16.03 15.97 -10.57
N ARG A 670 -15.73 15.10 -9.59
CA ARG A 670 -16.74 14.20 -9.00
C ARG A 670 -17.67 14.95 -8.05
N PRO A 671 -18.93 14.55 -7.92
CA PRO A 671 -19.92 15.28 -7.09
C PRO A 671 -19.46 15.55 -5.66
N TRP A 672 -18.80 14.59 -5.00
CA TRP A 672 -18.31 14.76 -3.62
C TRP A 672 -17.09 15.65 -3.50
N GLU A 673 -16.25 15.74 -4.56
CA GLU A 673 -15.13 16.68 -4.64
C GLU A 673 -15.64 18.10 -4.82
N ILE A 674 -16.58 18.29 -5.75
CA ILE A 674 -17.26 19.56 -5.99
C ILE A 674 -17.96 20.03 -4.70
N HIS A 675 -18.61 19.12 -3.98
CA HIS A 675 -19.26 19.41 -2.71
C HIS A 675 -18.26 19.90 -1.66
N GLU A 676 -17.14 19.24 -1.47
CA GLU A 676 -16.13 19.65 -0.49
C GLU A 676 -15.57 21.04 -0.82
N HIS A 677 -15.29 21.30 -2.09
CA HIS A 677 -14.85 22.61 -2.58
C HIS A 677 -15.90 23.70 -2.32
N GLU A 678 -17.14 23.44 -2.67
CA GLU A 678 -18.30 24.32 -2.44
C GLU A 678 -18.49 24.64 -0.96
N GLN A 679 -18.39 23.65 -0.09
CA GLN A 679 -18.53 23.79 1.35
C GLN A 679 -17.46 24.71 1.96
N LEU A 680 -16.22 24.58 1.53
CA LEU A 680 -15.13 25.46 1.98
C LEU A 680 -15.32 26.89 1.51
N LEU A 681 -15.70 27.11 0.24
CA LEU A 681 -15.98 28.43 -0.29
C LEU A 681 -17.13 29.15 0.46
N ARG A 682 -18.20 28.42 0.79
CA ARG A 682 -19.31 28.97 1.59
C ARG A 682 -18.87 29.42 2.97
N ARG A 683 -18.07 28.59 3.67
CA ARG A 683 -17.56 28.92 5.01
C ARG A 683 -16.65 30.15 5.00
N LEU A 684 -15.92 30.36 3.90
CA LEU A 684 -15.08 31.53 3.68
C LEU A 684 -15.86 32.75 3.22
N GLY A 685 -17.19 32.66 3.07
CA GLY A 685 -18.01 33.79 2.53
C GLY A 685 -17.83 34.05 1.05
N ARG A 686 -17.13 33.17 0.31
CA ARG A 686 -16.88 33.31 -1.13
C ARG A 686 -18.07 32.82 -1.96
N ILE A 687 -19.25 33.44 -1.73
CA ILE A 687 -20.53 32.97 -2.27
C ILE A 687 -20.55 32.97 -3.80
N ASP A 688 -19.96 34.00 -4.45
CA ASP A 688 -19.92 34.10 -5.90
C ASP A 688 -19.16 32.93 -6.55
N GLN A 689 -18.11 32.42 -5.88
CA GLN A 689 -17.34 31.26 -6.33
C GLN A 689 -18.06 29.96 -6.01
N ALA A 690 -18.82 29.89 -4.92
CA ALA A 690 -19.57 28.72 -4.52
C ALA A 690 -20.82 28.46 -5.39
N LEU A 691 -21.48 29.54 -5.85
CA LEU A 691 -22.76 29.48 -6.56
C LEU A 691 -22.74 28.63 -7.84
N PRO A 692 -21.73 28.68 -8.71
CA PRO A 692 -21.62 27.79 -9.86
C PRO A 692 -21.55 26.31 -9.47
N LEU A 693 -20.78 25.99 -8.41
CA LEU A 693 -20.64 24.64 -7.89
C LEU A 693 -21.95 24.14 -7.30
N THR A 694 -22.66 24.97 -6.55
CA THR A 694 -23.99 24.66 -6.02
C THR A 694 -24.98 24.33 -7.15
N LYS A 695 -25.00 25.13 -8.22
CA LYS A 695 -25.84 24.87 -9.39
C LYS A 695 -25.47 23.56 -10.07
N LYS A 696 -24.17 23.28 -10.22
CA LYS A 696 -23.67 22.03 -10.80
C LYS A 696 -24.12 20.82 -9.95
N LEU A 697 -23.97 20.89 -8.62
CA LEU A 697 -24.42 19.84 -7.69
C LEU A 697 -25.92 19.61 -7.74
N ALA A 698 -26.70 20.70 -7.77
CA ALA A 698 -28.15 20.62 -7.88
C ALA A 698 -28.62 19.95 -9.20
N ALA A 699 -27.94 20.26 -10.32
CA ALA A 699 -28.20 19.62 -11.60
C ALA A 699 -27.91 18.11 -11.59
N MET A 700 -26.92 17.66 -10.78
CA MET A 700 -26.59 16.26 -10.55
C MET A 700 -27.58 15.57 -9.57
N GLY A 701 -28.49 16.31 -8.94
CA GLY A 701 -29.35 15.79 -7.88
C GLY A 701 -28.66 15.58 -6.55
N TYR A 702 -27.46 16.15 -6.36
CA TYR A 702 -26.68 16.04 -5.13
C TYR A 702 -27.32 16.90 -4.03
N ARG A 703 -27.67 16.30 -2.90
CA ARG A 703 -28.38 16.91 -1.77
C ARG A 703 -27.81 16.46 -0.43
N SER A 704 -26.50 16.25 -0.33
CA SER A 704 -25.90 15.84 0.94
C SER A 704 -26.20 16.84 2.05
N VAL A 705 -26.60 16.33 3.20
CA VAL A 705 -26.92 17.11 4.42
C VAL A 705 -25.66 17.38 5.24
N ASN A 706 -24.50 16.75 4.92
CA ASN A 706 -23.27 16.72 5.73
C ASN A 706 -22.14 17.54 5.13
#